data_e0eeb2b39ecb6380ca5d5a91e444f7fb
#
_entry.id   e0eeb2b39ecb6380ca5d5a91e444f7fb
#
_cell.length_a   1.000
_cell.length_b   1.000
_cell.length_c   1.000
_cell.angle_alpha   90.00
_cell.angle_beta   90.00
_cell.angle_gamma   90.00
#
_symmetry.space_group_name_H-M   'P 1'
#
loop_
_entity.id
_entity.type
_entity.pdbx_description
1 polymer ?
#
loop_
_entity_poly.entity_id
_entity_poly.type
_entity_poly.pdbx_seq_one_letter_code
_entity_poly.pdbx_strand_id
1 'polypeptide(L)'
;MILDKIHKPKRAGIYFIYDSQGIIDSYIFYLLRDLMENLNYLLVVVNGVLSENGRERLSAITPNIFVRDNVGFDAWAYKEGLEYIGWDQLAGYDEVVLANFTNFGPVYPFREAFDAMDGREVDFWGLTKHYGNKSDTNKICKYGYIPAHIQSSFIVIRKSMFMSPDFRQFWDSMPPFQSYEESFCCHEAIFTKDFEDKGYKSDVYINTDDLAQCHEYPLMLYALELVKNRRCPVFRRKSFFNIYEEFLDVSCGQSTWELYNYLKNETNYDVGMIWENILRTANMYDIKNRMQLNYILPTVAKLPGDYNAKTALFIHLYDLSVMGTLINYAANMPASADIIITTSSEEKEKKISQAFSTINCHELLIIVVPNRGRDVSALLIGLRQYVKDYDYICFIHDKQTKHILPLIQGQSFAYKCFENVLYSKEFVENVIKTFHENPNLGLLMPPPPNHGSLYSIIGDEWTINYLNTKELSGKMGLHADINPKKPPIAPLGSCFWFRSKALQLLFDNNYAYDDFPSEPLTQVDGTISHAIERIYPFVAQNEGYYSGWLISDVFAKFEITNLYEQLRDCYQTILKNFNWQSNRHFLLNSVGERIDALLDYVARLEDLVKQRDESIGALGNTNRDLYTTLTQRDDRLNRIQQTIAYKLLLRRKFKE
;
A
#
# COMPACT_ATOMS: atom_id res chain seq x y z
N MET A 1 -10.73 23.07 -36.87
CA MET A 1 -11.82 24.09 -36.67
C MET A 1 -11.35 25.09 -35.62
N ILE A 2 -11.51 26.39 -35.85
CA ILE A 2 -11.25 27.44 -34.85
C ILE A 2 -12.60 27.82 -34.25
N LEU A 3 -12.69 27.88 -32.92
CA LEU A 3 -13.91 28.33 -32.25
C LEU A 3 -13.99 29.86 -32.28
N ASP A 4 -15.19 30.37 -32.52
CA ASP A 4 -15.40 31.82 -32.58
C ASP A 4 -15.24 32.41 -31.15
N LYS A 5 -14.28 33.33 -30.98
CA LYS A 5 -14.02 34.01 -29.70
C LYS A 5 -15.15 35.00 -29.30
N ILE A 6 -16.04 35.34 -30.22
CA ILE A 6 -17.17 36.27 -29.99
C ILE A 6 -18.29 35.55 -29.24
N HIS A 7 -18.44 34.25 -29.46
CA HIS A 7 -19.44 33.40 -28.77
C HIS A 7 -18.72 32.39 -27.89
N LYS A 8 -18.97 32.44 -26.59
CA LYS A 8 -18.43 31.42 -25.66
C LYS A 8 -18.88 30.04 -26.16
N PRO A 9 -17.90 29.11 -26.44
CA PRO A 9 -18.25 27.78 -26.93
C PRO A 9 -19.18 27.02 -25.99
N LYS A 10 -20.17 26.31 -26.52
CA LYS A 10 -21.05 25.43 -25.74
C LYS A 10 -20.39 24.06 -25.59
N ARG A 11 -20.19 23.62 -24.34
CA ARG A 11 -19.51 22.38 -24.04
C ARG A 11 -20.38 21.42 -23.24
N ALA A 12 -20.43 20.15 -23.67
CA ALA A 12 -20.96 19.04 -22.87
C ALA A 12 -19.82 18.24 -22.28
N GLY A 13 -19.88 17.94 -20.99
CA GLY A 13 -18.88 17.12 -20.29
C GLY A 13 -19.42 15.75 -19.89
N ILE A 14 -18.60 14.73 -20.01
CA ILE A 14 -18.79 13.40 -19.42
C ILE A 14 -17.64 13.18 -18.47
N TYR A 15 -17.95 13.04 -17.18
CA TYR A 15 -16.96 12.77 -16.14
C TYR A 15 -17.16 11.37 -15.57
N PHE A 16 -16.18 10.50 -15.76
CA PHE A 16 -16.23 9.11 -15.31
C PHE A 16 -15.65 8.95 -13.91
N ILE A 17 -16.35 8.20 -13.05
CA ILE A 17 -15.95 7.86 -11.68
C ILE A 17 -16.06 6.35 -11.46
N TYR A 18 -15.07 5.78 -10.80
CA TYR A 18 -15.14 4.45 -10.22
C TYR A 18 -14.55 4.44 -8.80
N ASP A 19 -15.32 3.89 -7.88
CA ASP A 19 -14.88 3.57 -6.53
C ASP A 19 -15.57 2.29 -6.06
N SER A 20 -14.81 1.35 -5.49
CA SER A 20 -15.34 0.03 -5.08
C SER A 20 -16.41 0.10 -4.00
N GLN A 21 -16.42 1.17 -3.20
CA GLN A 21 -17.39 1.42 -2.12
C GLN A 21 -18.45 2.48 -2.52
N GLY A 22 -18.32 3.07 -3.71
CA GLY A 22 -19.20 4.14 -4.16
C GLY A 22 -19.01 5.47 -3.45
N ILE A 23 -17.85 5.68 -2.83
CA ILE A 23 -17.50 6.91 -2.12
C ILE A 23 -16.93 7.91 -3.12
N ILE A 24 -17.38 9.16 -3.00
CA ILE A 24 -16.89 10.27 -3.81
C ILE A 24 -16.07 11.19 -2.92
N ASP A 25 -14.76 11.20 -3.11
CA ASP A 25 -13.81 12.01 -2.32
C ASP A 25 -13.84 13.49 -2.70
N SER A 26 -13.37 14.34 -1.80
CA SER A 26 -13.46 15.81 -1.91
C SER A 26 -12.75 16.37 -3.15
N TYR A 27 -11.64 15.76 -3.61
CA TYR A 27 -10.93 16.22 -4.80
C TYR A 27 -11.79 16.16 -6.07
N ILE A 28 -12.73 15.19 -6.16
CA ILE A 28 -13.66 15.08 -7.30
C ILE A 28 -14.60 16.28 -7.33
N PHE A 29 -15.17 16.66 -6.18
CA PHE A 29 -16.05 17.83 -6.10
C PHE A 29 -15.28 19.12 -6.38
N TYR A 30 -14.04 19.22 -5.92
CA TYR A 30 -13.17 20.37 -6.17
C TYR A 30 -12.91 20.51 -7.68
N LEU A 31 -12.51 19.42 -8.36
CA LEU A 31 -12.28 19.39 -9.80
C LEU A 31 -13.55 19.69 -10.58
N LEU A 32 -14.67 19.05 -10.25
CA LEU A 32 -15.94 19.24 -10.98
C LEU A 32 -16.48 20.66 -10.87
N ARG A 33 -16.31 21.36 -9.76
CA ARG A 33 -16.74 22.75 -9.61
C ARG A 33 -16.03 23.68 -10.57
N ASP A 34 -14.71 23.58 -10.70
CA ASP A 34 -13.94 24.38 -11.64
C ASP A 34 -14.26 23.99 -13.11
N LEU A 35 -14.38 22.69 -13.38
CA LEU A 35 -14.71 22.20 -14.72
C LEU A 35 -16.09 22.72 -15.19
N MET A 36 -17.08 22.76 -14.28
CA MET A 36 -18.43 23.25 -14.56
C MET A 36 -18.49 24.72 -15.00
N GLU A 37 -17.53 25.55 -14.59
CA GLU A 37 -17.44 26.94 -15.07
C GLU A 37 -17.22 27.04 -16.59
N ASN A 38 -16.75 25.96 -17.20
CA ASN A 38 -16.44 25.84 -18.61
C ASN A 38 -17.45 25.01 -19.41
N LEU A 39 -18.44 24.40 -18.73
CA LEU A 39 -19.42 23.50 -19.33
C LEU A 39 -20.82 24.09 -19.30
N ASN A 40 -21.66 23.70 -20.27
CA ASN A 40 -23.08 23.98 -20.29
C ASN A 40 -23.94 22.77 -19.89
N TYR A 41 -23.31 21.58 -19.91
CA TYR A 41 -23.94 20.34 -19.52
C TYR A 41 -22.86 19.42 -18.94
N LEU A 42 -23.13 18.74 -17.84
CA LEU A 42 -22.24 17.73 -17.25
C LEU A 42 -23.06 16.47 -16.96
N LEU A 43 -22.63 15.35 -17.51
CA LEU A 43 -23.03 14.01 -17.12
C LEU A 43 -21.92 13.38 -16.26
N VAL A 44 -22.27 12.94 -15.06
CA VAL A 44 -21.37 12.12 -14.24
C VAL A 44 -21.75 10.66 -14.42
N VAL A 45 -20.83 9.86 -14.95
CA VAL A 45 -20.99 8.41 -15.14
C VAL A 45 -20.25 7.69 -14.02
N VAL A 46 -20.97 6.85 -13.26
CA VAL A 46 -20.42 6.10 -12.14
C VAL A 46 -20.50 4.61 -12.44
N ASN A 47 -19.36 3.93 -12.46
CA ASN A 47 -19.31 2.46 -12.57
C ASN A 47 -19.56 1.81 -11.21
N GLY A 48 -20.43 0.79 -11.17
CA GLY A 48 -20.74 -0.01 -10.00
C GLY A 48 -21.72 0.66 -9.04
N VAL A 49 -21.29 0.93 -7.83
CA VAL A 49 -22.14 1.49 -6.76
C VAL A 49 -21.90 2.98 -6.56
N LEU A 50 -22.90 3.68 -6.06
CA LEU A 50 -22.81 5.07 -5.63
C LEU A 50 -23.48 5.21 -4.27
N SER A 51 -22.74 5.66 -3.26
CA SER A 51 -23.27 5.89 -1.92
C SER A 51 -24.33 7.01 -1.91
N GLU A 52 -25.26 6.97 -0.96
CA GLU A 52 -26.28 8.01 -0.81
C GLU A 52 -25.67 9.40 -0.63
N ASN A 53 -24.68 9.51 0.25
CA ASN A 53 -23.92 10.76 0.45
C ASN A 53 -23.22 11.24 -0.84
N GLY A 54 -22.59 10.31 -1.58
CA GLY A 54 -21.97 10.62 -2.86
C GLY A 54 -22.97 11.13 -3.87
N ARG A 55 -24.16 10.53 -3.95
CA ARG A 55 -25.26 10.95 -4.84
C ARG A 55 -25.79 12.34 -4.46
N GLU A 56 -26.04 12.58 -3.17
CA GLU A 56 -26.52 13.88 -2.68
C GLU A 56 -25.54 15.00 -3.04
N ARG A 57 -24.25 14.80 -2.74
CA ARG A 57 -23.20 15.77 -3.01
C ARG A 57 -23.00 16.02 -4.51
N LEU A 58 -23.05 14.97 -5.36
CA LEU A 58 -22.98 15.14 -6.82
C LEU A 58 -24.19 15.88 -7.38
N SER A 59 -25.38 15.62 -6.83
CA SER A 59 -26.63 16.29 -7.26
C SER A 59 -26.60 17.81 -7.01
N ALA A 60 -25.77 18.28 -6.08
CA ALA A 60 -25.52 19.70 -5.86
C ALA A 60 -24.65 20.35 -6.97
N ILE A 61 -23.97 19.54 -7.82
CA ILE A 61 -23.17 20.02 -8.95
C ILE A 61 -23.93 19.82 -10.26
N THR A 62 -24.51 18.64 -10.46
CA THR A 62 -25.30 18.31 -11.66
C THR A 62 -26.43 17.33 -11.34
N PRO A 63 -27.62 17.50 -11.90
CA PRO A 63 -28.70 16.52 -11.78
C PRO A 63 -28.47 15.28 -12.66
N ASN A 64 -27.53 15.34 -13.62
CA ASN A 64 -27.30 14.28 -14.58
C ASN A 64 -26.28 13.28 -14.05
N ILE A 65 -26.75 12.25 -13.38
CA ILE A 65 -25.92 11.17 -12.80
C ILE A 65 -26.39 9.84 -13.38
N PHE A 66 -25.51 9.16 -14.09
CA PHE A 66 -25.75 7.85 -14.68
C PHE A 66 -24.90 6.79 -13.97
N VAL A 67 -25.54 5.89 -13.22
CA VAL A 67 -24.90 4.76 -12.58
C VAL A 67 -25.07 3.54 -13.46
N ARG A 68 -23.98 2.85 -13.78
CA ARG A 68 -23.93 1.70 -14.67
C ARG A 68 -23.12 0.55 -14.08
N ASP A 69 -23.22 -0.63 -14.66
CA ASP A 69 -22.38 -1.78 -14.27
C ASP A 69 -20.89 -1.48 -14.49
N ASN A 70 -20.05 -2.03 -13.61
CA ASN A 70 -18.60 -1.85 -13.72
C ASN A 70 -18.00 -2.79 -14.77
N VAL A 71 -18.19 -2.48 -16.04
CA VAL A 71 -17.71 -3.23 -17.21
C VAL A 71 -17.02 -2.28 -18.18
N GLY A 72 -15.88 -2.70 -18.77
CA GLY A 72 -15.23 -2.01 -19.90
C GLY A 72 -14.52 -0.69 -19.52
N PHE A 73 -14.27 -0.46 -18.24
CA PHE A 73 -13.46 0.66 -17.71
C PHE A 73 -14.01 2.06 -18.12
N ASP A 74 -13.13 3.04 -18.28
CA ASP A 74 -13.46 4.40 -18.71
C ASP A 74 -13.95 4.47 -20.15
N ALA A 75 -13.38 3.66 -21.03
CA ALA A 75 -13.76 3.61 -22.43
C ALA A 75 -15.27 3.33 -22.61
N TRP A 76 -15.79 2.31 -21.93
CA TRP A 76 -17.22 2.00 -21.98
C TRP A 76 -18.08 3.00 -21.23
N ALA A 77 -17.56 3.59 -20.16
CA ALA A 77 -18.26 4.67 -19.47
C ALA A 77 -18.44 5.90 -20.37
N TYR A 78 -17.43 6.23 -21.18
CA TYR A 78 -17.56 7.30 -22.18
C TYR A 78 -18.52 6.94 -23.29
N LYS A 79 -18.45 5.70 -23.84
CA LYS A 79 -19.38 5.21 -24.86
C LYS A 79 -20.84 5.34 -24.41
N GLU A 80 -21.16 4.70 -23.27
CA GLU A 80 -22.53 4.72 -22.76
C GLU A 80 -22.96 6.12 -22.31
N GLY A 81 -22.02 6.96 -21.86
CA GLY A 81 -22.29 8.36 -21.55
C GLY A 81 -22.67 9.18 -22.78
N LEU A 82 -22.00 8.98 -23.92
CA LEU A 82 -22.34 9.60 -25.20
C LEU A 82 -23.71 9.13 -25.68
N GLU A 83 -24.00 7.83 -25.57
CA GLU A 83 -25.31 7.24 -25.93
C GLU A 83 -26.41 7.75 -25.00
N TYR A 84 -26.15 7.91 -23.70
CA TYR A 84 -27.10 8.42 -22.71
C TYR A 84 -27.53 9.87 -23.00
N ILE A 85 -26.56 10.74 -23.34
CA ILE A 85 -26.87 12.13 -23.77
C ILE A 85 -27.65 12.11 -25.07
N GLY A 86 -27.27 11.25 -26.00
CA GLY A 86 -27.87 11.12 -27.33
C GLY A 86 -27.30 12.13 -28.34
N TRP A 87 -27.15 11.65 -29.58
CA TRP A 87 -26.47 12.40 -30.64
C TRP A 87 -27.25 13.68 -31.06
N ASP A 88 -28.58 13.70 -30.96
CA ASP A 88 -29.40 14.88 -31.27
C ASP A 88 -29.14 16.00 -30.25
N GLN A 89 -29.01 15.67 -28.96
CA GLN A 89 -28.66 16.65 -27.94
C GLN A 89 -27.21 17.10 -28.09
N LEU A 90 -26.26 16.17 -28.33
CA LEU A 90 -24.84 16.48 -28.55
C LEU A 90 -24.65 17.43 -29.74
N ALA A 91 -25.46 17.35 -30.79
CA ALA A 91 -25.41 18.25 -31.94
C ALA A 91 -25.58 19.73 -31.56
N GLY A 92 -26.12 20.04 -30.39
CA GLY A 92 -26.30 21.39 -29.86
C GLY A 92 -25.04 22.01 -29.23
N TYR A 93 -23.95 21.24 -29.11
CA TYR A 93 -22.67 21.66 -28.48
C TYR A 93 -21.57 21.83 -29.52
N ASP A 94 -20.57 22.62 -29.20
CA ASP A 94 -19.36 22.86 -30.00
C ASP A 94 -18.24 21.91 -29.65
N GLU A 95 -18.16 21.49 -28.39
CA GLU A 95 -17.17 20.54 -27.88
C GLU A 95 -17.81 19.53 -26.90
N VAL A 96 -17.24 18.31 -26.90
CA VAL A 96 -17.50 17.28 -25.89
C VAL A 96 -16.21 17.05 -25.09
N VAL A 97 -16.30 17.13 -23.78
CA VAL A 97 -15.20 16.90 -22.84
C VAL A 97 -15.36 15.52 -22.19
N LEU A 98 -14.38 14.64 -22.38
CA LEU A 98 -14.28 13.36 -21.71
C LEU A 98 -13.20 13.47 -20.63
N ALA A 99 -13.55 13.25 -19.37
CA ALA A 99 -12.61 13.33 -18.26
C ALA A 99 -12.91 12.26 -17.20
N ASN A 100 -11.91 11.92 -16.38
CA ASN A 100 -12.10 10.89 -15.38
C ASN A 100 -11.37 11.19 -14.04
N PHE A 101 -11.67 10.38 -13.05
CA PHE A 101 -11.25 10.49 -11.65
C PHE A 101 -9.77 10.17 -11.40
N THR A 102 -8.97 9.86 -12.40
CA THR A 102 -7.57 9.41 -12.22
C THR A 102 -6.58 10.55 -12.04
N ASN A 103 -7.03 11.79 -12.12
CA ASN A 103 -6.24 12.99 -11.86
C ASN A 103 -6.71 13.72 -10.62
N PHE A 104 -5.76 14.27 -9.87
CA PHE A 104 -5.97 15.32 -8.90
C PHE A 104 -5.87 16.69 -9.58
N GLY A 105 -6.42 17.72 -8.95
CA GLY A 105 -6.46 19.10 -9.43
C GLY A 105 -7.87 19.69 -9.34
N PRO A 106 -8.10 20.88 -9.94
CA PRO A 106 -7.10 21.64 -10.66
C PRO A 106 -6.20 22.49 -9.72
N VAL A 107 -4.92 22.59 -10.05
CA VAL A 107 -3.99 23.51 -9.38
C VAL A 107 -4.14 24.92 -9.97
N TYR A 108 -4.45 25.00 -11.26
CA TYR A 108 -4.78 26.20 -12.03
C TYR A 108 -6.13 26.01 -12.71
N PRO A 109 -6.95 27.06 -12.86
CA PRO A 109 -8.28 26.94 -13.45
C PRO A 109 -8.26 26.30 -14.86
N PHE A 110 -9.15 25.34 -15.11
CA PHE A 110 -9.28 24.72 -16.44
C PHE A 110 -9.56 25.75 -17.54
N ARG A 111 -10.14 26.88 -17.18
CA ARG A 111 -10.38 28.00 -18.10
C ARG A 111 -9.12 28.40 -18.87
N GLU A 112 -7.94 28.39 -18.25
CA GLU A 112 -6.68 28.73 -18.94
C GLU A 112 -6.42 27.79 -20.12
N ALA A 113 -6.67 26.48 -19.94
CA ALA A 113 -6.50 25.49 -20.99
C ALA A 113 -7.56 25.67 -22.09
N PHE A 114 -8.82 25.88 -21.75
CA PHE A 114 -9.88 26.12 -22.73
C PHE A 114 -9.63 27.39 -23.55
N ASP A 115 -9.34 28.52 -22.89
CA ASP A 115 -9.05 29.80 -23.58
C ASP A 115 -7.84 29.69 -24.51
N ALA A 116 -6.81 28.95 -24.13
CA ALA A 116 -5.63 28.72 -24.98
C ALA A 116 -5.93 27.85 -26.20
N MET A 117 -6.80 26.85 -26.05
CA MET A 117 -7.10 25.91 -27.12
C MET A 117 -8.21 26.38 -28.07
N ASP A 118 -9.11 27.27 -27.65
CA ASP A 118 -10.21 27.80 -28.48
C ASP A 118 -9.68 28.47 -29.76
N GLY A 119 -8.52 29.13 -29.69
CA GLY A 119 -7.87 29.78 -30.83
C GLY A 119 -7.05 28.88 -31.75
N ARG A 120 -6.86 27.61 -31.42
CA ARG A 120 -6.05 26.66 -32.22
C ARG A 120 -6.92 25.92 -33.22
N GLU A 121 -6.38 25.63 -34.39
CA GLU A 121 -7.09 24.85 -35.43
C GLU A 121 -6.87 23.35 -35.20
N VAL A 122 -7.75 22.73 -34.41
CA VAL A 122 -7.72 21.31 -34.08
C VAL A 122 -9.11 20.69 -34.18
N ASP A 123 -9.21 19.37 -34.21
CA ASP A 123 -10.47 18.62 -34.14
C ASP A 123 -10.64 17.95 -32.77
N PHE A 124 -9.53 17.67 -32.10
CA PHE A 124 -9.54 17.23 -30.69
C PHE A 124 -8.23 17.63 -30.00
N TRP A 125 -8.27 17.69 -28.65
CA TRP A 125 -7.10 18.06 -27.89
C TRP A 125 -7.15 17.48 -26.46
N GLY A 126 -5.99 17.43 -25.79
CA GLY A 126 -5.89 17.01 -24.41
C GLY A 126 -4.94 17.89 -23.61
N LEU A 127 -4.69 17.52 -22.34
CA LEU A 127 -3.79 18.29 -21.50
C LEU A 127 -2.32 18.01 -21.84
N THR A 128 -1.95 16.75 -21.94
CA THR A 128 -0.58 16.26 -22.21
C THR A 128 -0.60 15.04 -23.11
N LYS A 129 0.59 14.69 -23.61
CA LYS A 129 0.81 13.52 -24.48
C LYS A 129 1.62 12.44 -23.75
N HIS A 130 1.30 11.18 -24.00
CA HIS A 130 2.15 10.02 -23.76
C HIS A 130 2.89 9.67 -25.05
N TYR A 131 4.21 9.43 -24.99
CA TYR A 131 5.03 9.26 -26.22
C TYR A 131 5.03 7.82 -26.74
N GLY A 132 4.25 6.94 -26.12
CA GLY A 132 4.13 5.56 -26.55
C GLY A 132 5.34 4.70 -26.23
N ASN A 133 5.37 3.49 -26.79
CA ASN A 133 6.49 2.57 -26.65
C ASN A 133 6.72 1.86 -28.00
N LYS A 134 7.98 1.65 -28.38
CA LYS A 134 8.35 1.01 -29.65
C LYS A 134 7.92 -0.46 -29.76
N SER A 135 7.56 -1.08 -28.65
CA SER A 135 7.06 -2.46 -28.59
C SER A 135 5.78 -2.53 -27.77
N ASP A 136 4.88 -3.40 -28.15
CA ASP A 136 3.76 -3.84 -27.33
C ASP A 136 4.10 -5.21 -26.73
N THR A 137 4.49 -5.23 -25.46
CA THR A 137 4.87 -6.47 -24.76
C THR A 137 3.70 -7.45 -24.64
N ASN A 138 2.48 -6.94 -24.56
CA ASN A 138 1.27 -7.77 -24.41
C ASN A 138 0.70 -8.23 -25.76
N LYS A 139 1.19 -7.67 -26.88
CA LYS A 139 0.74 -7.96 -28.25
C LYS A 139 -0.78 -7.75 -28.46
N ILE A 140 -1.36 -6.78 -27.78
CA ILE A 140 -2.79 -6.45 -27.82
C ILE A 140 -3.05 -5.31 -28.78
N CYS A 141 -2.15 -4.32 -28.85
CA CYS A 141 -2.32 -3.14 -29.68
C CYS A 141 -2.28 -3.50 -31.18
N LYS A 142 -3.29 -3.09 -31.91
CA LYS A 142 -3.42 -3.37 -33.36
C LYS A 142 -2.24 -2.88 -34.22
N TYR A 143 -1.48 -1.91 -33.74
CA TYR A 143 -0.31 -1.37 -34.43
C TYR A 143 0.98 -2.19 -34.18
N GLY A 144 0.99 -3.15 -33.22
CA GLY A 144 2.18 -3.91 -32.83
C GLY A 144 3.18 -3.10 -31.98
N TYR A 145 2.85 -1.85 -31.66
CA TYR A 145 3.56 -0.96 -30.76
C TYR A 145 2.55 -0.01 -30.11
N ILE A 146 2.93 0.69 -29.05
CA ILE A 146 2.09 1.70 -28.41
C ILE A 146 2.35 3.06 -29.08
N PRO A 147 1.41 3.62 -29.86
CA PRO A 147 1.56 4.94 -30.46
C PRO A 147 1.65 6.06 -29.44
N ALA A 148 2.26 7.19 -29.82
CA ALA A 148 2.12 8.42 -29.07
C ALA A 148 0.63 8.84 -29.08
N HIS A 149 0.09 9.25 -27.92
CA HIS A 149 -1.33 9.51 -27.80
C HIS A 149 -1.65 10.55 -26.73
N ILE A 150 -2.78 11.21 -26.88
CA ILE A 150 -3.43 12.02 -25.84
C ILE A 150 -4.09 11.08 -24.85
N GLN A 151 -3.92 11.34 -23.57
CA GLN A 151 -4.41 10.45 -22.51
C GLN A 151 -5.92 10.56 -22.33
N SER A 152 -6.61 9.42 -22.18
CA SER A 152 -8.08 9.32 -21.99
C SER A 152 -8.59 10.04 -20.74
N SER A 153 -7.71 10.38 -19.82
CA SER A 153 -8.08 11.05 -18.58
C SER A 153 -8.59 12.49 -18.75
N PHE A 154 -8.30 13.14 -19.90
CA PHE A 154 -8.86 14.42 -20.28
C PHE A 154 -8.70 14.64 -21.79
N ILE A 155 -9.79 14.50 -22.53
CA ILE A 155 -9.84 14.74 -23.98
C ILE A 155 -11.03 15.65 -24.30
N VAL A 156 -10.81 16.64 -25.15
CA VAL A 156 -11.85 17.54 -25.67
C VAL A 156 -11.98 17.32 -27.18
N ILE A 157 -13.17 17.01 -27.63
CA ILE A 157 -13.47 16.67 -29.04
C ILE A 157 -14.40 17.74 -29.60
N ARG A 158 -14.04 18.32 -30.75
CA ARG A 158 -14.83 19.34 -31.43
C ARG A 158 -15.92 18.74 -32.28
N LYS A 159 -16.94 19.54 -32.57
CA LYS A 159 -18.14 19.14 -33.33
C LYS A 159 -17.80 18.55 -34.69
N SER A 160 -16.77 19.08 -35.39
CA SER A 160 -16.29 18.54 -36.67
C SER A 160 -15.95 17.04 -36.59
N MET A 161 -15.45 16.58 -35.45
CA MET A 161 -15.06 15.19 -35.23
C MET A 161 -16.19 14.39 -34.56
N PHE A 162 -16.75 14.83 -33.41
CA PHE A 162 -17.70 13.99 -32.68
C PHE A 162 -19.03 13.77 -33.40
N MET A 163 -19.39 14.62 -34.38
CA MET A 163 -20.55 14.40 -35.22
C MET A 163 -20.26 13.62 -36.51
N SER A 164 -19.00 13.24 -36.74
CA SER A 164 -18.58 12.48 -37.92
C SER A 164 -19.01 11.01 -37.86
N PRO A 165 -19.19 10.35 -39.02
CA PRO A 165 -19.42 8.91 -39.10
C PRO A 165 -18.22 8.11 -38.47
N ASP A 166 -16.99 8.59 -38.67
CA ASP A 166 -15.79 7.95 -38.13
C ASP A 166 -15.80 7.85 -36.61
N PHE A 167 -16.24 8.93 -35.94
CA PHE A 167 -16.31 8.97 -34.49
C PHE A 167 -17.39 8.00 -33.95
N ARG A 168 -18.53 7.96 -34.57
CA ARG A 168 -19.59 7.00 -34.23
C ARG A 168 -19.12 5.56 -34.43
N GLN A 169 -18.51 5.27 -35.59
CA GLN A 169 -18.01 3.93 -35.89
C GLN A 169 -16.97 3.48 -34.89
N PHE A 170 -16.09 4.38 -34.44
CA PHE A 170 -15.08 4.05 -33.42
C PHE A 170 -15.72 3.52 -32.13
N TRP A 171 -16.75 4.23 -31.63
CA TRP A 171 -17.46 3.82 -30.42
C TRP A 171 -18.36 2.59 -30.64
N ASP A 172 -19.08 2.54 -31.75
CA ASP A 172 -19.99 1.42 -32.06
C ASP A 172 -19.25 0.11 -32.22
N SER A 173 -18.06 0.13 -32.82
CA SER A 173 -17.24 -1.08 -33.05
C SER A 173 -16.42 -1.54 -31.84
N MET A 174 -16.45 -0.79 -30.73
CA MET A 174 -15.66 -1.08 -29.55
C MET A 174 -16.13 -2.37 -28.86
N PRO A 175 -15.26 -3.39 -28.70
CA PRO A 175 -15.60 -4.63 -28.00
C PRO A 175 -15.66 -4.39 -26.47
N PRO A 176 -16.34 -5.26 -25.72
CA PRO A 176 -16.26 -5.23 -24.25
C PRO A 176 -14.87 -5.64 -23.79
N PHE A 177 -14.19 -4.78 -23.03
CA PHE A 177 -12.87 -5.04 -22.49
C PHE A 177 -12.95 -5.86 -21.19
N GLN A 178 -12.07 -6.85 -21.05
CA GLN A 178 -11.97 -7.72 -19.89
C GLN A 178 -10.84 -7.33 -18.94
N SER A 179 -9.84 -6.60 -19.41
CA SER A 179 -8.68 -6.16 -18.63
C SER A 179 -8.36 -4.68 -18.86
N TYR A 180 -7.57 -4.12 -17.94
CA TYR A 180 -7.06 -2.76 -18.07
C TYR A 180 -6.17 -2.61 -19.32
N GLU A 181 -5.34 -3.61 -19.60
CA GLU A 181 -4.44 -3.64 -20.75
C GLU A 181 -5.22 -3.61 -22.06
N GLU A 182 -6.35 -4.32 -22.14
CA GLU A 182 -7.24 -4.25 -23.30
C GLU A 182 -7.83 -2.85 -23.45
N SER A 183 -8.35 -2.25 -22.38
CA SER A 183 -8.90 -0.89 -22.41
C SER A 183 -7.83 0.12 -22.84
N PHE A 184 -6.62 0.01 -22.29
CA PHE A 184 -5.51 0.87 -22.67
C PHE A 184 -5.10 0.68 -24.13
N CYS A 185 -4.80 -0.55 -24.55
CA CYS A 185 -4.25 -0.86 -25.88
C CYS A 185 -5.27 -0.71 -27.00
N CYS A 186 -6.57 -0.98 -26.75
CA CYS A 186 -7.62 -0.97 -27.76
C CYS A 186 -8.48 0.32 -27.75
N HIS A 187 -8.25 1.24 -26.82
CA HIS A 187 -8.94 2.52 -26.77
C HIS A 187 -7.96 3.68 -26.61
N GLU A 188 -7.36 3.88 -25.41
CA GLU A 188 -6.56 5.07 -25.12
C GLU A 188 -5.36 5.20 -26.05
N ALA A 189 -4.54 4.16 -26.18
CA ALA A 189 -3.31 4.18 -26.97
C ALA A 189 -3.53 4.37 -28.46
N ILE A 190 -4.67 3.91 -29.01
CA ILE A 190 -4.95 3.97 -30.44
C ILE A 190 -5.78 5.20 -30.85
N PHE A 191 -6.53 5.82 -29.93
CA PHE A 191 -7.48 6.87 -30.24
C PHE A 191 -6.85 7.99 -31.08
N THR A 192 -5.75 8.56 -30.59
CA THR A 192 -5.11 9.69 -31.27
C THR A 192 -4.67 9.32 -32.69
N LYS A 193 -3.94 8.21 -32.81
CA LYS A 193 -3.42 7.75 -34.12
C LYS A 193 -4.54 7.39 -35.09
N ASP A 194 -5.59 6.69 -34.63
CA ASP A 194 -6.72 6.30 -35.48
C ASP A 194 -7.41 7.50 -36.15
N PHE A 195 -7.53 8.59 -35.41
CA PHE A 195 -8.17 9.80 -35.95
C PHE A 195 -7.20 10.66 -36.75
N GLU A 196 -5.91 10.74 -36.37
CA GLU A 196 -4.89 11.40 -37.19
C GLU A 196 -4.71 10.71 -38.56
N ASP A 197 -4.72 9.37 -38.60
CA ASP A 197 -4.65 8.58 -39.84
C ASP A 197 -5.86 8.83 -40.78
N LYS A 198 -7.00 9.29 -40.24
CA LYS A 198 -8.19 9.71 -40.98
C LYS A 198 -8.20 11.20 -41.33
N GLY A 199 -7.15 11.94 -40.95
CA GLY A 199 -6.96 13.34 -41.31
C GLY A 199 -7.48 14.33 -40.26
N TYR A 200 -7.93 13.90 -39.08
CA TYR A 200 -8.27 14.79 -37.97
C TYR A 200 -7.02 15.36 -37.33
N LYS A 201 -7.07 16.63 -36.91
CA LYS A 201 -5.94 17.34 -36.28
C LYS A 201 -6.03 17.26 -34.77
N SER A 202 -4.98 16.78 -34.13
CA SER A 202 -4.83 16.78 -32.67
C SER A 202 -3.81 17.81 -32.17
N ASP A 203 -3.93 18.22 -30.90
CA ASP A 203 -2.90 19.02 -30.20
C ASP A 203 -3.04 18.80 -28.68
N VAL A 204 -2.10 19.33 -27.89
CA VAL A 204 -2.16 19.32 -26.43
C VAL A 204 -1.98 20.73 -25.87
N TYR A 205 -2.64 21.01 -24.75
CA TYR A 205 -2.48 22.28 -24.05
C TYR A 205 -1.03 22.50 -23.64
N ILE A 206 -0.43 21.51 -23.01
CA ILE A 206 0.98 21.51 -22.58
C ILE A 206 1.80 20.68 -23.56
N ASN A 207 2.58 21.35 -24.41
CA ASN A 207 3.55 20.65 -25.24
C ASN A 207 4.70 20.13 -24.38
N THR A 208 5.02 18.85 -24.52
CA THR A 208 6.07 18.12 -23.81
C THR A 208 7.05 17.42 -24.76
N ASP A 209 7.10 17.82 -26.05
CA ASP A 209 7.96 17.18 -27.06
C ASP A 209 9.46 17.23 -26.70
N ASP A 210 9.87 18.25 -25.96
CA ASP A 210 11.23 18.39 -25.40
C ASP A 210 11.55 17.34 -24.31
N LEU A 211 10.52 16.75 -23.68
CA LEU A 211 10.65 15.71 -22.66
C LEU A 211 10.49 14.28 -23.24
N ALA A 212 10.18 14.14 -24.51
CA ALA A 212 9.91 12.85 -25.15
C ALA A 212 11.07 11.86 -25.08
N GLN A 213 12.32 12.37 -25.08
CA GLN A 213 13.52 11.53 -24.92
C GLN A 213 13.87 11.22 -23.46
N CYS A 214 13.28 11.97 -22.53
CA CYS A 214 13.52 11.78 -21.09
C CYS A 214 12.72 10.60 -20.56
N HIS A 215 11.43 10.53 -20.93
CA HIS A 215 10.53 9.44 -20.58
C HIS A 215 9.26 9.48 -21.44
N GLU A 216 8.69 8.31 -21.73
CA GLU A 216 7.44 8.21 -22.51
C GLU A 216 6.24 8.82 -21.80
N TYR A 217 6.27 8.93 -20.45
CA TYR A 217 5.17 9.45 -19.65
C TYR A 217 5.56 10.66 -18.78
N PRO A 218 5.66 11.88 -19.36
CA PRO A 218 6.07 13.08 -18.64
C PRO A 218 5.16 13.43 -17.45
N LEU A 219 3.84 13.21 -17.55
CA LEU A 219 2.89 13.54 -16.47
C LEU A 219 3.14 12.74 -15.18
N MET A 220 3.83 11.61 -15.25
CA MET A 220 4.19 10.82 -14.07
C MET A 220 5.53 11.22 -13.45
N LEU A 221 6.56 11.39 -14.26
CA LEU A 221 7.92 11.60 -13.78
C LEU A 221 8.34 13.08 -13.71
N TYR A 222 7.73 13.93 -14.54
CA TYR A 222 8.00 15.36 -14.61
C TYR A 222 6.82 16.20 -14.13
N ALA A 223 6.00 15.65 -13.22
CA ALA A 223 4.76 16.29 -12.75
C ALA A 223 5.03 17.68 -12.14
N LEU A 224 6.11 17.86 -11.36
CA LEU A 224 6.51 19.17 -10.84
C LEU A 224 6.78 20.17 -11.96
N GLU A 225 7.59 19.79 -12.97
CA GLU A 225 7.89 20.65 -14.14
C GLU A 225 6.60 21.07 -14.86
N LEU A 226 5.70 20.12 -15.09
CA LEU A 226 4.45 20.39 -15.79
C LEU A 226 3.54 21.30 -15.00
N VAL A 227 3.38 21.05 -13.69
CA VAL A 227 2.51 21.85 -12.82
C VAL A 227 3.12 23.23 -12.55
N LYS A 228 4.38 23.30 -12.08
CA LYS A 228 5.01 24.54 -11.65
C LYS A 228 5.36 25.46 -12.82
N ASN A 229 6.04 24.93 -13.85
CA ASN A 229 6.64 25.76 -14.90
C ASN A 229 5.74 25.87 -16.15
N ARG A 230 4.89 24.86 -16.42
CA ARG A 230 4.02 24.83 -17.61
C ARG A 230 2.55 25.02 -17.30
N ARG A 231 2.19 25.20 -16.02
CA ARG A 231 0.81 25.44 -15.55
C ARG A 231 -0.17 24.34 -15.94
N CYS A 232 0.28 23.08 -15.92
CA CYS A 232 -0.62 21.94 -16.07
C CYS A 232 -1.63 21.93 -14.92
N PRO A 233 -2.94 21.94 -15.19
CA PRO A 233 -3.94 22.05 -14.12
C PRO A 233 -4.04 20.80 -13.28
N VAL A 234 -3.59 19.65 -13.79
CA VAL A 234 -3.79 18.35 -13.13
C VAL A 234 -2.47 17.60 -12.94
N PHE A 235 -2.48 16.65 -12.00
CA PHE A 235 -1.41 15.69 -11.79
C PHE A 235 -1.98 14.31 -11.45
N ARG A 236 -1.20 13.26 -11.72
CA ARG A 236 -1.72 11.90 -11.63
C ARG A 236 -1.88 11.44 -10.19
N ARG A 237 -3.04 10.91 -9.86
CA ARG A 237 -3.34 10.28 -8.56
C ARG A 237 -2.38 9.11 -8.28
N LYS A 238 -2.10 8.29 -9.28
CA LYS A 238 -1.15 7.16 -9.23
C LYS A 238 0.26 7.56 -8.78
N SER A 239 0.68 8.81 -8.96
CA SER A 239 2.01 9.29 -8.54
C SER A 239 2.25 9.08 -7.03
N PHE A 240 1.21 8.99 -6.22
CA PHE A 240 1.31 8.91 -4.76
C PHE A 240 1.31 7.48 -4.19
N PHE A 241 1.03 6.46 -5.00
CA PHE A 241 0.93 5.08 -4.51
C PHE A 241 1.33 4.00 -5.55
N ASN A 242 1.84 4.37 -6.72
CA ASN A 242 2.33 3.38 -7.68
C ASN A 242 3.55 2.62 -7.14
N ILE A 243 3.85 1.46 -7.70
CA ILE A 243 5.00 0.62 -7.32
C ILE A 243 6.28 1.46 -7.36
N TYR A 244 7.01 1.49 -6.23
CA TYR A 244 8.18 2.37 -6.07
C TYR A 244 9.38 1.93 -6.91
N GLU A 245 9.52 0.64 -7.15
CA GLU A 245 10.58 0.03 -7.94
C GLU A 245 10.66 0.59 -9.36
N GLU A 246 9.50 0.83 -10.01
CA GLU A 246 9.44 1.42 -11.35
C GLU A 246 10.13 2.80 -11.42
N PHE A 247 10.11 3.55 -10.33
CA PHE A 247 10.75 4.86 -10.26
C PHE A 247 12.24 4.76 -9.94
N LEU A 248 12.63 3.78 -9.11
CA LEU A 248 14.02 3.53 -8.80
C LEU A 248 14.83 3.04 -10.00
N ASP A 249 14.19 2.42 -10.99
CA ASP A 249 14.86 1.98 -12.20
C ASP A 249 15.29 3.15 -13.11
N VAL A 250 14.64 4.31 -13.00
CA VAL A 250 14.87 5.45 -13.89
C VAL A 250 15.21 6.75 -13.16
N SER A 251 15.09 6.81 -11.83
CA SER A 251 15.33 8.02 -11.04
C SER A 251 15.78 7.68 -9.62
N CYS A 252 16.05 8.67 -8.78
CA CYS A 252 16.26 8.47 -7.34
C CYS A 252 14.94 8.58 -6.52
N GLY A 253 13.79 8.54 -7.18
CA GLY A 253 12.46 8.50 -6.53
C GLY A 253 11.95 9.83 -5.98
N GLN A 254 12.57 10.97 -6.31
CA GLN A 254 12.25 12.29 -5.74
C GLN A 254 10.94 12.92 -6.26
N SER A 255 10.48 12.53 -7.46
CA SER A 255 9.48 13.29 -8.23
C SER A 255 8.16 13.54 -7.49
N THR A 256 7.65 12.54 -6.76
CA THR A 256 6.40 12.68 -5.99
C THR A 256 6.57 13.58 -4.79
N TRP A 257 7.68 13.44 -4.07
CA TRP A 257 8.00 14.27 -2.90
C TRP A 257 8.16 15.74 -3.29
N GLU A 258 8.86 16.02 -4.39
CA GLU A 258 9.05 17.39 -4.91
C GLU A 258 7.69 18.02 -5.30
N LEU A 259 6.85 17.28 -6.02
CA LEU A 259 5.50 17.74 -6.37
C LEU A 259 4.66 18.04 -5.13
N TYR A 260 4.61 17.11 -4.16
CA TYR A 260 3.85 17.31 -2.94
C TYR A 260 4.29 18.54 -2.16
N ASN A 261 5.59 18.74 -1.99
CA ASN A 261 6.14 19.92 -1.31
C ASN A 261 5.79 21.23 -2.01
N TYR A 262 5.85 21.23 -3.34
CA TYR A 262 5.42 22.40 -4.13
C TYR A 262 3.93 22.70 -3.89
N LEU A 263 3.08 21.69 -4.00
CA LEU A 263 1.64 21.86 -3.77
C LEU A 263 1.35 22.39 -2.38
N LYS A 264 2.00 21.83 -1.35
CA LYS A 264 1.81 22.19 0.06
C LYS A 264 2.29 23.61 0.38
N ASN A 265 3.43 24.02 -0.16
CA ASN A 265 4.13 25.22 0.30
C ASN A 265 4.02 26.42 -0.64
N GLU A 266 3.76 26.19 -1.94
CA GLU A 266 3.81 27.23 -2.96
C GLU A 266 2.49 27.42 -3.72
N THR A 267 1.43 26.63 -3.40
CA THR A 267 0.12 26.74 -4.06
C THR A 267 -1.02 26.83 -3.02
N ASN A 268 -2.23 27.17 -3.49
CA ASN A 268 -3.44 27.14 -2.68
C ASN A 268 -4.19 25.80 -2.75
N TYR A 269 -3.59 24.77 -3.38
CA TYR A 269 -4.20 23.46 -3.47
C TYR A 269 -4.25 22.78 -2.09
N ASP A 270 -5.44 22.37 -1.65
CA ASP A 270 -5.57 21.65 -0.39
C ASP A 270 -5.04 20.22 -0.52
N VAL A 271 -3.81 20.01 -0.05
CA VAL A 271 -3.17 18.68 -0.03
C VAL A 271 -3.89 17.67 0.88
N GLY A 272 -4.78 18.13 1.76
CA GLY A 272 -5.65 17.25 2.55
C GLY A 272 -6.52 16.35 1.69
N MET A 273 -6.96 16.83 0.51
CA MET A 273 -7.70 16.03 -0.46
C MET A 273 -6.89 14.86 -1.03
N ILE A 274 -5.57 15.00 -1.13
CA ILE A 274 -4.69 13.88 -1.53
C ILE A 274 -4.72 12.81 -0.44
N TRP A 275 -4.51 13.21 0.82
CA TRP A 275 -4.51 12.28 1.96
C TRP A 275 -5.86 11.58 2.15
N GLU A 276 -6.99 12.32 2.05
CA GLU A 276 -8.34 11.75 2.11
C GLU A 276 -8.49 10.55 1.14
N ASN A 277 -8.04 10.72 -0.10
CA ASN A 277 -8.18 9.69 -1.11
C ASN A 277 -7.18 8.55 -0.94
N ILE A 278 -5.86 8.84 -0.84
CA ILE A 278 -4.84 7.78 -0.87
C ILE A 278 -4.87 6.92 0.38
N LEU A 279 -5.18 7.48 1.57
CA LEU A 279 -5.30 6.72 2.80
C LEU A 279 -6.48 5.73 2.77
N ARG A 280 -7.53 6.06 2.03
CA ARG A 280 -8.68 5.17 1.84
C ARG A 280 -8.46 4.11 0.76
N THR A 281 -7.72 4.43 -0.30
CA THR A 281 -7.69 3.62 -1.54
C THR A 281 -6.38 2.89 -1.81
N ALA A 282 -5.31 3.20 -1.07
CA ALA A 282 -3.98 2.65 -1.32
C ALA A 282 -3.37 2.00 -0.07
N ASN A 283 -2.41 1.09 -0.27
CA ASN A 283 -1.71 0.45 0.83
C ASN A 283 -0.69 1.41 1.48
N MET A 284 -0.60 1.38 2.81
CA MET A 284 0.28 2.28 3.56
C MET A 284 1.77 2.11 3.19
N TYR A 285 2.20 0.92 2.82
CA TYR A 285 3.57 0.66 2.35
C TYR A 285 3.90 1.44 1.08
N ASP A 286 3.00 1.43 0.09
CA ASP A 286 3.19 2.18 -1.16
C ASP A 286 3.20 3.68 -0.90
N ILE A 287 2.24 4.17 -0.11
CA ILE A 287 2.17 5.58 0.30
C ILE A 287 3.47 6.01 0.98
N LYS A 288 3.93 5.23 1.97
CA LYS A 288 5.15 5.53 2.74
C LYS A 288 6.36 5.66 1.82
N ASN A 289 6.53 4.75 0.86
CA ASN A 289 7.66 4.77 -0.06
C ASN A 289 7.56 5.92 -1.06
N ARG A 290 6.38 6.15 -1.64
CA ARG A 290 6.16 7.23 -2.62
C ARG A 290 6.28 8.62 -2.02
N MET A 291 5.77 8.80 -0.81
CA MET A 291 5.78 10.08 -0.10
C MET A 291 7.05 10.30 0.73
N GLN A 292 8.00 9.33 0.71
CA GLN A 292 9.27 9.42 1.46
C GLN A 292 9.04 9.66 2.96
N LEU A 293 8.07 8.94 3.58
CA LEU A 293 7.70 9.14 4.98
C LEU A 293 8.75 8.57 5.95
N ASN A 294 10.00 9.02 5.77
CA ASN A 294 11.14 8.75 6.63
C ASN A 294 11.55 10.07 7.30
N TYR A 295 11.22 10.21 8.57
CA TYR A 295 11.50 11.41 9.34
C TYR A 295 12.85 11.28 10.03
N ILE A 296 13.89 11.84 9.43
CA ILE A 296 15.23 11.94 10.01
C ILE A 296 15.30 13.31 10.68
N LEU A 297 15.27 13.33 12.02
CA LEU A 297 15.21 14.56 12.80
C LEU A 297 16.52 14.86 13.52
N PRO A 298 16.90 16.15 13.60
CA PRO A 298 18.13 16.55 14.29
C PRO A 298 18.05 16.33 15.80
N THR A 299 19.19 15.92 16.37
CA THR A 299 19.33 15.60 17.79
C THR A 299 19.92 16.74 18.63
N VAL A 300 20.56 17.74 17.99
CA VAL A 300 21.28 18.84 18.67
C VAL A 300 20.71 20.22 18.35
N ALA A 301 19.76 20.32 17.43
CA ALA A 301 19.17 21.58 17.02
C ALA A 301 17.64 21.46 16.98
N LYS A 302 16.95 22.50 17.44
CA LYS A 302 15.49 22.59 17.31
C LYS A 302 15.12 23.08 15.91
N LEU A 303 14.11 22.45 15.32
CA LEU A 303 13.48 22.96 14.11
C LEU A 303 12.79 24.31 14.40
N PRO A 304 12.71 25.24 13.46
CA PRO A 304 12.09 26.54 13.68
C PRO A 304 10.57 26.44 13.87
N GLY A 305 9.98 27.35 14.65
CA GLY A 305 8.55 27.50 14.96
C GLY A 305 8.14 26.96 16.33
N ASP A 306 6.96 27.35 16.79
CA ASP A 306 6.39 26.96 18.07
C ASP A 306 5.27 25.92 17.86
N TYR A 307 4.97 25.18 18.90
CA TYR A 307 3.81 24.29 18.96
C TYR A 307 3.06 24.47 20.28
N ASN A 308 1.76 24.24 20.26
CA ASN A 308 0.95 24.14 21.46
C ASN A 308 0.26 22.77 21.42
N ALA A 309 0.76 21.83 22.20
CA ALA A 309 0.25 20.46 22.26
C ALA A 309 0.41 19.88 23.66
N LYS A 310 -0.62 19.21 24.16
CA LYS A 310 -0.54 18.43 25.38
C LYS A 310 0.08 17.06 25.07
N THR A 311 1.20 16.76 25.71
CA THR A 311 1.99 15.55 25.41
C THR A 311 2.22 14.71 26.64
N ALA A 312 2.35 13.40 26.45
CA ALA A 312 2.72 12.47 27.52
C ALA A 312 3.74 11.43 27.07
N LEU A 313 4.50 10.95 28.06
CA LEU A 313 5.28 9.72 27.93
C LEU A 313 4.60 8.61 28.75
N PHE A 314 4.17 7.56 28.06
CA PHE A 314 3.63 6.35 28.68
C PHE A 314 4.70 5.27 28.74
N ILE A 315 4.93 4.72 29.93
CA ILE A 315 5.96 3.70 30.15
C ILE A 315 5.33 2.47 30.78
N HIS A 316 5.56 1.28 30.18
CA HIS A 316 5.32 0.04 30.90
C HIS A 316 6.64 -0.47 31.47
N LEU A 317 6.79 -0.51 32.80
CA LEU A 317 8.00 -0.91 33.51
C LEU A 317 7.73 -2.12 34.41
N TYR A 318 7.98 -3.31 33.89
CA TYR A 318 7.87 -4.58 34.60
C TYR A 318 9.20 -5.01 35.22
N ASP A 319 10.31 -4.92 34.46
CA ASP A 319 11.66 -5.30 34.90
C ASP A 319 12.47 -4.07 35.33
N LEU A 320 12.65 -3.92 36.62
CA LEU A 320 13.36 -2.77 37.20
C LEU A 320 14.87 -2.72 36.87
N SER A 321 15.43 -3.79 36.30
CA SER A 321 16.87 -3.83 35.96
C SER A 321 17.27 -2.77 34.92
N VAL A 322 16.34 -2.32 34.09
CA VAL A 322 16.55 -1.28 33.07
C VAL A 322 16.03 0.10 33.48
N MET A 323 15.55 0.26 34.71
CA MET A 323 14.97 1.49 35.22
C MET A 323 15.88 2.70 35.03
N GLY A 324 17.15 2.59 35.31
CA GLY A 324 18.12 3.68 35.13
C GLY A 324 18.25 4.14 33.69
N THR A 325 18.18 3.22 32.72
CA THR A 325 18.16 3.55 31.29
C THR A 325 16.90 4.31 30.93
N LEU A 326 15.74 3.85 31.38
CA LEU A 326 14.46 4.51 31.10
C LEU A 326 14.35 5.89 31.70
N ILE A 327 14.92 6.12 32.89
CA ILE A 327 15.01 7.45 33.52
C ILE A 327 15.79 8.42 32.63
N ASN A 328 16.93 7.99 32.09
CA ASN A 328 17.76 8.82 31.21
C ASN A 328 16.99 9.25 29.94
N TYR A 329 16.24 8.34 29.31
CA TYR A 329 15.43 8.67 28.14
C TYR A 329 14.20 9.51 28.52
N ALA A 330 13.52 9.20 29.63
CA ALA A 330 12.35 9.96 30.10
C ALA A 330 12.70 11.42 30.45
N ALA A 331 13.91 11.68 30.91
CA ALA A 331 14.41 13.04 31.20
C ALA A 331 14.53 13.93 29.94
N ASN A 332 14.40 13.38 28.74
CA ASN A 332 14.38 14.10 27.47
C ASN A 332 12.99 14.67 27.11
N MET A 333 11.94 14.28 27.86
CA MET A 333 10.62 14.87 27.66
C MET A 333 10.61 16.34 28.07
N PRO A 334 9.78 17.18 27.40
CA PRO A 334 9.55 18.57 27.84
C PRO A 334 9.03 18.61 29.27
N ALA A 335 9.40 19.64 30.03
CA ALA A 335 8.92 19.82 31.40
C ALA A 335 7.39 20.01 31.50
N SER A 336 6.74 20.38 30.41
CA SER A 336 5.27 20.48 30.28
C SER A 336 4.57 19.14 30.01
N ALA A 337 5.31 18.07 29.76
CA ALA A 337 4.75 16.76 29.49
C ALA A 337 4.46 16.00 30.79
N ASP A 338 3.43 15.15 30.74
CA ASP A 338 3.14 14.20 31.82
C ASP A 338 3.88 12.88 31.57
N ILE A 339 4.24 12.20 32.66
CA ILE A 339 4.85 10.86 32.61
C ILE A 339 3.92 9.90 33.35
N ILE A 340 3.38 8.92 32.66
CA ILE A 340 2.50 7.91 33.23
C ILE A 340 3.14 6.54 33.10
N ILE A 341 3.36 5.88 34.23
CA ILE A 341 4.10 4.60 34.29
C ILE A 341 3.16 3.51 34.79
N THR A 342 3.10 2.38 34.08
CA THR A 342 2.42 1.18 34.57
C THR A 342 3.44 0.17 35.07
N THR A 343 3.11 -0.55 36.17
CA THR A 343 3.92 -1.61 36.74
C THR A 343 3.02 -2.70 37.35
N SER A 344 3.61 -3.82 37.81
CA SER A 344 2.85 -5.02 38.20
C SER A 344 2.64 -5.22 39.71
N SER A 345 3.19 -4.34 40.57
CA SER A 345 2.98 -4.43 42.02
C SER A 345 3.23 -3.12 42.75
N GLU A 346 2.62 -2.93 43.94
CA GLU A 346 2.84 -1.77 44.80
C GLU A 346 4.28 -1.63 45.26
N GLU A 347 5.02 -2.75 45.44
CA GLU A 347 6.44 -2.69 45.79
C GLU A 347 7.25 -2.04 44.67
N LYS A 348 7.00 -2.40 43.42
CA LYS A 348 7.63 -1.78 42.25
C LYS A 348 7.22 -0.32 42.09
N GLU A 349 5.95 -0.01 42.30
CA GLU A 349 5.43 1.37 42.27
C GLU A 349 6.24 2.27 43.21
N LYS A 350 6.46 1.88 44.46
CA LYS A 350 7.26 2.67 45.44
C LYS A 350 8.70 2.90 44.96
N LYS A 351 9.34 1.87 44.41
CA LYS A 351 10.72 1.98 43.90
C LYS A 351 10.79 2.89 42.69
N ILE A 352 9.83 2.79 41.76
CA ILE A 352 9.72 3.62 40.57
C ILE A 352 9.44 5.08 40.96
N SER A 353 8.50 5.31 41.86
CA SER A 353 8.15 6.65 42.35
C SER A 353 9.36 7.37 42.94
N GLN A 354 10.14 6.67 43.77
CA GLN A 354 11.38 7.21 44.31
C GLN A 354 12.42 7.53 43.23
N ALA A 355 12.58 6.64 42.25
CA ALA A 355 13.62 6.78 41.24
C ALA A 355 13.27 7.88 40.20
N PHE A 356 12.01 7.99 39.81
CA PHE A 356 11.53 8.98 38.83
C PHE A 356 11.23 10.37 39.45
N SER A 357 11.24 10.51 40.78
CA SER A 357 10.97 11.77 41.48
C SER A 357 11.90 12.94 41.13
N THR A 358 13.04 12.65 40.52
CA THR A 358 14.04 13.65 40.11
C THR A 358 13.82 14.18 38.69
N ILE A 359 12.90 13.58 37.93
CA ILE A 359 12.62 14.00 36.55
C ILE A 359 11.74 15.25 36.57
N ASN A 360 12.13 16.26 35.81
CA ASN A 360 11.36 17.49 35.65
C ASN A 360 10.24 17.24 34.59
N CYS A 361 9.02 16.98 35.05
CA CYS A 361 7.80 16.81 34.25
C CYS A 361 6.65 17.59 34.90
N HIS A 362 5.53 17.75 34.17
CA HIS A 362 4.35 18.44 34.70
C HIS A 362 3.66 17.58 35.79
N GLU A 363 3.39 16.28 35.44
CA GLU A 363 2.81 15.32 36.39
C GLU A 363 3.50 13.96 36.22
N LEU A 364 3.73 13.26 37.36
CA LEU A 364 4.21 11.88 37.40
C LEU A 364 3.14 11.00 38.04
N LEU A 365 2.60 10.05 37.27
CA LEU A 365 1.60 9.10 37.75
C LEU A 365 2.13 7.67 37.59
N ILE A 366 1.97 6.82 38.62
CA ILE A 366 2.32 5.42 38.56
C ILE A 366 1.09 4.58 38.86
N ILE A 367 0.84 3.55 38.06
CA ILE A 367 -0.37 2.74 38.11
C ILE A 367 0.01 1.28 38.18
N VAL A 368 -0.53 0.58 39.16
CA VAL A 368 -0.39 -0.88 39.27
C VAL A 368 -1.42 -1.56 38.37
N VAL A 369 -0.97 -2.42 37.46
CA VAL A 369 -1.80 -3.16 36.51
C VAL A 369 -1.54 -4.67 36.62
N PRO A 370 -2.51 -5.53 36.25
CA PRO A 370 -2.29 -6.97 36.20
C PRO A 370 -1.14 -7.35 35.25
N ASN A 371 -0.35 -8.36 35.64
CA ASN A 371 0.72 -8.90 34.81
C ASN A 371 0.16 -9.90 33.79
N ARG A 372 -0.56 -9.40 32.77
CA ARG A 372 -1.16 -10.20 31.71
C ARG A 372 -1.24 -9.39 30.43
N GLY A 373 -0.70 -9.90 29.30
CA GLY A 373 -0.68 -9.21 28.00
C GLY A 373 0.42 -8.17 27.84
N ARG A 374 1.37 -8.11 28.80
CA ARG A 374 2.62 -7.30 28.74
C ARG A 374 2.37 -5.81 28.44
N ASP A 375 3.24 -5.22 27.62
CA ASP A 375 3.22 -3.84 27.17
C ASP A 375 1.93 -3.48 26.40
N VAL A 376 1.41 -4.39 25.58
CA VAL A 376 0.19 -4.15 24.78
C VAL A 376 -1.04 -3.96 25.66
N SER A 377 -1.26 -4.83 26.65
CA SER A 377 -2.40 -4.69 27.59
C SER A 377 -2.20 -3.48 28.51
N ALA A 378 -0.95 -3.21 28.91
CA ALA A 378 -0.63 -2.03 29.70
C ALA A 378 -1.05 -0.74 28.95
N LEU A 379 -0.78 -0.65 27.65
CA LEU A 379 -1.22 0.47 26.82
C LEU A 379 -2.74 0.47 26.63
N LEU A 380 -3.32 -0.63 26.14
CA LEU A 380 -4.73 -0.65 25.69
C LEU A 380 -5.75 -0.74 26.82
N ILE A 381 -5.35 -1.15 28.01
CA ILE A 381 -6.25 -1.31 29.16
C ILE A 381 -5.81 -0.39 30.31
N GLY A 382 -4.56 -0.53 30.75
CA GLY A 382 -4.05 0.22 31.90
C GLY A 382 -4.00 1.71 31.69
N LEU A 383 -3.67 2.16 30.47
CA LEU A 383 -3.51 3.56 30.11
C LEU A 383 -4.67 4.16 29.33
N ARG A 384 -5.68 3.35 28.97
CA ARG A 384 -6.81 3.72 28.11
C ARG A 384 -7.48 5.04 28.52
N GLN A 385 -7.77 5.21 29.80
CA GLN A 385 -8.52 6.36 30.29
C GLN A 385 -7.76 7.69 30.11
N TYR A 386 -6.45 7.66 30.00
CA TYR A 386 -5.61 8.86 29.90
C TYR A 386 -5.33 9.29 28.45
N VAL A 387 -5.53 8.39 27.47
CA VAL A 387 -5.15 8.66 26.07
C VAL A 387 -5.84 9.90 25.50
N LYS A 388 -7.11 10.11 25.85
CA LYS A 388 -7.91 11.23 25.32
C LYS A 388 -7.49 12.61 25.85
N ASP A 389 -6.67 12.63 26.89
CA ASP A 389 -6.22 13.87 27.53
C ASP A 389 -5.03 14.52 26.82
N TYR A 390 -4.42 13.83 25.85
CA TYR A 390 -3.22 14.26 25.15
C TYR A 390 -3.41 14.32 23.65
N ASP A 391 -2.68 15.22 23.01
CA ASP A 391 -2.62 15.30 21.55
C ASP A 391 -1.65 14.25 21.00
N TYR A 392 -0.45 14.15 21.59
CA TYR A 392 0.61 13.22 21.16
C TYR A 392 1.18 12.48 22.36
N ILE A 393 1.38 11.18 22.18
CA ILE A 393 1.87 10.27 23.20
C ILE A 393 3.07 9.51 22.68
N CYS A 394 4.16 9.48 23.45
CA CYS A 394 5.24 8.52 23.28
C CYS A 394 4.96 7.31 24.16
N PHE A 395 4.92 6.11 23.58
CA PHE A 395 4.83 4.87 24.32
C PHE A 395 6.13 4.10 24.25
N ILE A 396 6.67 3.69 25.41
CA ILE A 396 7.83 2.81 25.55
C ILE A 396 7.60 1.76 26.63
N HIS A 397 8.43 0.73 26.64
CA HIS A 397 8.43 -0.25 27.71
C HIS A 397 9.86 -0.75 28.02
N ASP A 398 10.03 -1.56 29.04
CA ASP A 398 11.30 -2.17 29.44
C ASP A 398 11.77 -3.23 28.43
N LYS A 399 11.93 -2.81 27.17
CA LYS A 399 12.28 -3.67 26.03
C LYS A 399 13.52 -4.53 26.33
N GLN A 400 13.31 -5.84 26.42
CA GLN A 400 14.36 -6.83 26.60
C GLN A 400 14.05 -8.09 25.80
N THR A 401 15.05 -8.61 25.10
CA THR A 401 14.92 -9.82 24.29
C THR A 401 15.90 -10.87 24.81
N LYS A 402 15.68 -11.30 26.08
CA LYS A 402 16.58 -12.20 26.82
C LYS A 402 16.69 -13.61 26.25
N HIS A 403 15.75 -14.01 25.41
CA HIS A 403 15.73 -15.34 24.77
C HIS A 403 16.60 -15.43 23.50
N ILE A 404 17.08 -14.29 22.97
CA ILE A 404 17.90 -14.24 21.76
C ILE A 404 19.37 -14.17 22.17
N LEU A 405 20.18 -15.08 21.67
CA LEU A 405 21.62 -15.15 21.93
C LEU A 405 22.41 -14.86 20.63
N PRO A 406 23.51 -14.13 20.73
CA PRO A 406 24.06 -13.48 21.95
C PRO A 406 23.19 -12.30 22.40
N LEU A 407 23.15 -12.03 23.70
CA LEU A 407 22.25 -11.01 24.31
C LEU A 407 22.38 -9.62 23.69
N ILE A 408 23.51 -9.29 23.07
CA ILE A 408 23.74 -8.02 22.39
C ILE A 408 22.73 -7.75 21.28
N GLN A 409 22.15 -8.78 20.64
CA GLN A 409 21.11 -8.60 19.62
C GLN A 409 19.86 -7.93 20.21
N GLY A 410 19.38 -8.44 21.35
CA GLY A 410 18.24 -7.84 22.05
C GLY A 410 18.54 -6.46 22.63
N GLN A 411 19.77 -6.24 23.14
CA GLN A 411 20.21 -4.93 23.62
C GLN A 411 20.28 -3.91 22.48
N SER A 412 20.77 -4.30 21.31
CA SER A 412 20.82 -3.44 20.12
C SER A 412 19.41 -3.13 19.59
N PHE A 413 18.47 -4.05 19.73
CA PHE A 413 17.06 -3.77 19.41
C PHE A 413 16.47 -2.70 20.34
N ALA A 414 16.64 -2.85 21.66
CA ALA A 414 16.20 -1.84 22.61
C ALA A 414 16.87 -0.47 22.35
N TYR A 415 18.18 -0.48 22.09
CA TYR A 415 18.93 0.72 21.71
C TYR A 415 18.33 1.39 20.46
N LYS A 416 18.07 0.65 19.37
CA LYS A 416 17.42 1.17 18.18
C LYS A 416 16.06 1.80 18.49
N CYS A 417 15.26 1.16 19.34
CA CYS A 417 13.95 1.71 19.74
C CYS A 417 14.11 3.05 20.46
N PHE A 418 14.89 3.10 21.54
CA PHE A 418 14.98 4.30 22.38
C PHE A 418 15.68 5.47 21.71
N GLU A 419 16.76 5.22 20.97
CA GLU A 419 17.52 6.25 20.22
C GLU A 419 16.71 6.91 19.11
N ASN A 420 15.64 6.26 18.65
CA ASN A 420 14.79 6.80 17.59
C ASN A 420 13.44 7.31 18.11
N VAL A 421 13.17 7.27 19.41
CA VAL A 421 11.96 7.88 19.98
C VAL A 421 12.24 8.94 21.03
N LEU A 422 13.38 8.84 21.78
CA LEU A 422 13.66 9.71 22.94
C LEU A 422 15.15 10.12 23.04
N TYR A 423 15.84 10.32 21.92
CA TYR A 423 17.29 10.57 21.90
C TYR A 423 17.76 11.73 22.76
N SER A 424 17.17 12.92 22.58
CA SER A 424 17.51 14.16 23.29
C SER A 424 16.28 15.05 23.42
N LYS A 425 16.36 16.11 24.23
CA LYS A 425 15.28 17.09 24.37
C LYS A 425 14.94 17.77 23.06
N GLU A 426 15.96 18.16 22.30
CA GLU A 426 15.79 18.79 21.00
C GLU A 426 15.11 17.84 20.02
N PHE A 427 15.51 16.57 20.01
CA PHE A 427 14.89 15.55 19.16
C PHE A 427 13.41 15.34 19.51
N VAL A 428 13.07 15.20 20.79
CA VAL A 428 11.69 15.03 21.26
C VAL A 428 10.82 16.21 20.86
N GLU A 429 11.32 17.45 21.05
CA GLU A 429 10.60 18.65 20.63
C GLU A 429 10.40 18.69 19.11
N ASN A 430 11.39 18.23 18.33
CA ASN A 430 11.28 18.12 16.87
C ASN A 430 10.24 17.06 16.46
N VAL A 431 10.11 15.95 17.19
CA VAL A 431 9.05 14.95 16.96
C VAL A 431 7.66 15.56 17.18
N ILE A 432 7.46 16.22 18.32
CA ILE A 432 6.17 16.84 18.67
C ILE A 432 5.78 17.87 17.60
N LYS A 433 6.74 18.68 17.19
CA LYS A 433 6.54 19.67 16.14
C LYS A 433 6.20 19.04 14.79
N THR A 434 6.87 17.93 14.43
CA THR A 434 6.56 17.21 13.21
C THR A 434 5.11 16.75 13.17
N PHE A 435 4.56 16.27 14.29
CA PHE A 435 3.13 15.96 14.41
C PHE A 435 2.26 17.20 14.26
N HIS A 436 2.66 18.32 14.84
CA HIS A 436 1.90 19.57 14.78
C HIS A 436 1.80 20.11 13.35
N GLU A 437 2.90 20.08 12.60
CA GLU A 437 2.99 20.58 11.22
C GLU A 437 2.37 19.62 10.17
N ASN A 438 2.08 18.37 10.57
CA ASN A 438 1.51 17.35 9.69
C ASN A 438 0.21 16.79 10.29
N PRO A 439 -0.95 17.43 10.03
CA PRO A 439 -2.23 17.06 10.66
C PRO A 439 -2.65 15.60 10.42
N ASN A 440 -2.33 15.04 9.28
CA ASN A 440 -2.63 13.65 8.92
C ASN A 440 -1.57 12.64 9.40
N LEU A 441 -0.52 13.07 10.09
CA LEU A 441 0.46 12.16 10.69
C LEU A 441 -0.14 11.53 11.95
N GLY A 442 -0.27 10.20 11.95
CA GLY A 442 -0.83 9.41 13.04
C GLY A 442 0.22 8.72 13.91
N LEU A 443 1.21 8.10 13.27
CA LEU A 443 2.24 7.33 13.98
C LEU A 443 3.65 7.62 13.46
N LEU A 444 4.59 7.69 14.38
CA LEU A 444 6.03 7.69 14.10
C LEU A 444 6.72 6.60 14.92
N MET A 445 7.45 5.71 14.25
CA MET A 445 8.12 4.57 14.86
C MET A 445 9.51 4.34 14.27
N PRO A 446 10.44 3.72 15.01
CA PRO A 446 11.70 3.26 14.44
C PRO A 446 11.48 2.30 13.27
N PRO A 447 12.36 2.28 12.26
CA PRO A 447 12.34 1.24 11.24
C PRO A 447 12.61 -0.14 11.86
N PRO A 448 12.25 -1.26 11.19
CA PRO A 448 12.47 -2.61 11.68
C PRO A 448 13.92 -2.87 12.10
N PRO A 449 14.18 -3.67 13.15
CA PRO A 449 15.54 -3.94 13.61
C PRO A 449 16.22 -5.03 12.73
N ASN A 450 16.65 -4.67 11.54
CA ASN A 450 17.26 -5.57 10.56
C ASN A 450 18.69 -5.95 10.91
N HIS A 451 18.91 -6.65 12.03
CA HIS A 451 20.23 -7.09 12.47
C HIS A 451 20.17 -8.43 13.25
N GLY A 452 21.22 -9.19 13.18
CA GLY A 452 21.28 -10.51 13.82
C GLY A 452 20.18 -11.44 13.29
N SER A 453 19.45 -12.07 14.22
CA SER A 453 18.30 -12.92 13.90
C SER A 453 16.95 -12.18 13.91
N LEU A 454 16.96 -10.85 14.13
CA LEU A 454 15.76 -10.03 14.20
C LEU A 454 15.44 -9.49 12.82
N TYR A 455 14.26 -9.79 12.27
CA TYR A 455 13.77 -9.28 10.98
C TYR A 455 14.88 -9.20 9.92
N SER A 456 15.70 -10.25 9.82
CA SER A 456 16.87 -10.31 8.95
C SER A 456 16.54 -10.26 7.45
N ILE A 457 15.30 -10.53 7.07
CA ILE A 457 14.79 -10.42 5.72
C ILE A 457 13.94 -9.16 5.64
N ILE A 458 14.42 -8.15 4.91
CA ILE A 458 13.67 -6.92 4.66
C ILE A 458 12.45 -7.26 3.80
N GLY A 459 11.27 -6.86 4.24
CA GLY A 459 10.00 -7.17 3.58
C GLY A 459 9.22 -8.33 4.21
N ASP A 460 9.83 -9.08 5.15
CA ASP A 460 9.18 -10.19 5.88
C ASP A 460 8.78 -9.81 7.31
N GLU A 461 8.41 -8.55 7.55
CA GLU A 461 8.01 -8.04 8.87
C GLU A 461 6.68 -8.62 9.36
N TRP A 462 5.90 -9.23 8.47
CA TRP A 462 4.72 -10.00 8.86
C TRP A 462 5.08 -11.22 9.71
N THR A 463 6.16 -11.90 9.39
CA THR A 463 6.49 -13.19 10.00
C THR A 463 5.30 -14.15 9.96
N ILE A 464 4.93 -14.79 11.06
CA ILE A 464 3.74 -15.66 11.18
C ILE A 464 2.44 -14.88 11.51
N ASN A 465 2.50 -13.56 11.65
CA ASN A 465 1.40 -12.75 12.22
C ASN A 465 0.41 -12.20 11.18
N TYR A 466 0.64 -12.42 9.88
CA TYR A 466 -0.24 -11.91 8.84
C TYR A 466 -1.70 -12.33 9.01
N LEU A 467 -1.94 -13.64 9.18
CA LEU A 467 -3.30 -14.18 9.28
C LEU A 467 -4.03 -13.67 10.53
N ASN A 468 -3.33 -13.65 11.67
CA ASN A 468 -3.89 -13.16 12.94
C ASN A 468 -4.23 -11.66 12.85
N THR A 469 -3.38 -10.87 12.19
CA THR A 469 -3.63 -9.44 12.00
C THR A 469 -4.80 -9.20 11.05
N LYS A 470 -4.90 -9.99 9.98
CA LYS A 470 -6.02 -9.92 9.04
C LYS A 470 -7.36 -10.28 9.69
N GLU A 471 -7.36 -11.32 10.53
CA GLU A 471 -8.54 -11.69 11.30
C GLU A 471 -8.95 -10.59 12.28
N LEU A 472 -7.99 -10.01 13.00
CA LEU A 472 -8.22 -8.89 13.91
C LEU A 472 -8.78 -7.67 13.17
N SER A 473 -8.23 -7.33 12.02
CA SER A 473 -8.73 -6.27 11.14
C SER A 473 -10.19 -6.47 10.75
N GLY A 474 -10.56 -7.71 10.37
CA GLY A 474 -11.94 -8.05 10.05
C GLY A 474 -12.89 -7.88 11.24
N LYS A 475 -12.46 -8.29 12.44
CA LYS A 475 -13.24 -8.11 13.69
C LYS A 475 -13.44 -6.63 14.03
N MET A 476 -12.47 -5.79 13.73
CA MET A 476 -12.53 -4.33 13.95
C MET A 476 -13.25 -3.57 12.81
N GLY A 477 -13.61 -4.23 11.72
CA GLY A 477 -14.25 -3.60 10.56
C GLY A 477 -13.35 -2.63 9.81
N LEU A 478 -12.03 -2.85 9.82
CA LEU A 478 -11.09 -1.98 9.09
C LEU A 478 -11.21 -2.20 7.58
N HIS A 479 -11.11 -1.11 6.83
CA HIS A 479 -11.17 -1.11 5.36
C HIS A 479 -9.80 -1.02 4.70
N ALA A 480 -8.74 -0.73 5.46
CA ALA A 480 -7.37 -0.64 4.98
C ALA A 480 -6.88 -1.96 4.34
N ASP A 481 -6.14 -1.87 3.24
CA ASP A 481 -5.59 -3.04 2.54
C ASP A 481 -4.48 -3.70 3.35
N ILE A 482 -4.75 -4.89 3.87
CA ILE A 482 -3.76 -5.76 4.53
C ILE A 482 -3.30 -6.82 3.53
N ASN A 483 -2.11 -6.62 2.98
CA ASN A 483 -1.56 -7.43 1.90
C ASN A 483 -0.32 -8.22 2.37
N PRO A 484 -0.25 -9.54 2.16
CA PRO A 484 0.89 -10.35 2.60
C PRO A 484 2.21 -10.02 1.88
N LYS A 485 2.12 -9.44 0.68
CA LYS A 485 3.30 -9.03 -0.12
C LYS A 485 3.83 -7.64 0.22
N LYS A 486 3.14 -6.90 1.11
CA LYS A 486 3.51 -5.55 1.51
C LYS A 486 3.70 -5.53 3.01
N PRO A 487 4.92 -5.33 3.50
CA PRO A 487 5.20 -5.34 4.93
C PRO A 487 4.44 -4.23 5.67
N PRO A 488 4.02 -4.45 6.93
CA PRO A 488 3.35 -3.44 7.72
C PRO A 488 4.33 -2.34 8.14
N ILE A 489 3.90 -1.08 8.07
CA ILE A 489 4.65 0.06 8.63
C ILE A 489 4.30 0.15 10.13
N ALA A 490 4.72 -0.86 10.89
CA ALA A 490 4.29 -1.09 12.26
C ALA A 490 5.40 -0.80 13.29
N PRO A 491 5.04 -0.42 14.53
CA PRO A 491 5.99 -0.16 15.61
C PRO A 491 6.53 -1.47 16.21
N LEU A 492 7.34 -2.20 15.43
CA LEU A 492 7.94 -3.45 15.87
C LEU A 492 8.83 -3.22 17.11
N GLY A 493 8.45 -3.86 18.22
CA GLY A 493 9.05 -3.62 19.52
C GLY A 493 8.29 -2.63 20.40
N SER A 494 7.10 -2.19 20.00
CA SER A 494 6.12 -1.39 20.77
C SER A 494 6.71 -0.11 21.41
N CYS A 495 7.68 0.55 20.73
CA CYS A 495 8.22 1.85 21.13
C CYS A 495 7.94 2.85 20.01
N PHE A 496 7.02 3.79 20.23
CA PHE A 496 6.56 4.68 19.15
C PHE A 496 5.85 5.93 19.68
N TRP A 497 5.74 6.92 18.82
CA TRP A 497 4.89 8.09 19.02
C TRP A 497 3.59 7.93 18.25
N PHE A 498 2.49 8.40 18.85
CA PHE A 498 1.20 8.42 18.17
C PHE A 498 0.35 9.65 18.53
N ARG A 499 -0.47 10.07 17.57
CA ARG A 499 -1.57 10.98 17.77
C ARG A 499 -2.73 10.24 18.42
N SER A 500 -3.27 10.71 19.52
CA SER A 500 -4.33 10.00 20.27
C SER A 500 -5.53 9.63 19.40
N LYS A 501 -5.98 10.54 18.56
CA LYS A 501 -7.11 10.33 17.64
C LYS A 501 -6.84 9.25 16.61
N ALA A 502 -5.59 9.05 16.20
CA ALA A 502 -5.23 8.07 15.17
C ALA A 502 -5.45 6.61 15.63
N LEU A 503 -5.43 6.35 16.93
CA LEU A 503 -5.65 5.02 17.49
C LEU A 503 -6.95 4.91 18.31
N GLN A 504 -7.84 5.90 18.21
CA GLN A 504 -9.06 5.96 19.00
C GLN A 504 -9.92 4.71 18.84
N LEU A 505 -10.10 4.23 17.62
CA LEU A 505 -10.87 3.02 17.33
C LEU A 505 -10.31 1.79 18.06
N LEU A 506 -8.99 1.68 18.21
CA LEU A 506 -8.36 0.58 18.93
C LEU A 506 -8.64 0.64 20.44
N PHE A 507 -8.61 1.83 21.03
CA PHE A 507 -8.95 2.04 22.44
C PHE A 507 -10.46 1.84 22.72
N ASP A 508 -11.32 2.21 21.78
CA ASP A 508 -12.76 2.04 21.87
C ASP A 508 -13.20 0.56 21.71
N ASN A 509 -12.32 -0.31 21.21
CA ASN A 509 -12.57 -1.75 21.10
C ASN A 509 -12.69 -2.47 22.46
N ASN A 510 -12.47 -1.77 23.58
CA ASN A 510 -12.72 -2.21 24.96
C ASN A 510 -12.09 -3.55 25.34
N TYR A 511 -10.83 -3.79 24.98
CA TYR A 511 -10.09 -4.97 25.43
C TYR A 511 -10.13 -5.13 26.94
N ALA A 512 -10.21 -6.40 27.38
CA ALA A 512 -10.05 -6.83 28.76
C ALA A 512 -8.78 -7.66 28.92
N TYR A 513 -8.27 -7.79 30.15
CA TYR A 513 -7.07 -8.61 30.41
C TYR A 513 -7.27 -10.07 29.99
N ASP A 514 -8.51 -10.59 30.04
CA ASP A 514 -8.82 -11.96 29.65
C ASP A 514 -8.74 -12.23 28.14
N ASP A 515 -8.70 -11.19 27.31
CA ASP A 515 -8.45 -11.31 25.87
C ASP A 515 -6.98 -11.66 25.57
N PHE A 516 -6.08 -11.50 26.54
CA PHE A 516 -4.67 -11.81 26.42
C PHE A 516 -4.32 -13.13 27.08
N PRO A 517 -3.34 -13.89 26.55
CA PRO A 517 -2.90 -15.13 27.17
C PRO A 517 -2.30 -14.85 28.57
N SER A 518 -2.40 -15.84 29.46
CA SER A 518 -1.80 -15.76 30.81
C SER A 518 -0.27 -15.91 30.75
N GLU A 519 0.42 -15.25 31.70
CA GLU A 519 1.87 -15.44 31.86
C GLU A 519 2.18 -16.69 32.74
N PRO A 520 3.31 -17.39 32.53
CA PRO A 520 4.28 -17.17 31.45
C PRO A 520 3.77 -17.66 30.09
N LEU A 521 4.08 -16.91 29.03
CA LEU A 521 3.68 -17.30 27.69
C LEU A 521 4.34 -18.61 27.25
N THR A 522 3.56 -19.52 26.70
CA THR A 522 4.05 -20.76 26.07
C THR A 522 4.48 -20.54 24.62
N GLN A 523 4.02 -19.44 23.99
CA GLN A 523 4.29 -19.08 22.60
C GLN A 523 5.02 -17.73 22.54
N VAL A 524 6.15 -17.69 21.84
CA VAL A 524 7.01 -16.51 21.74
C VAL A 524 6.50 -15.50 20.72
N ASP A 525 5.88 -15.95 19.63
CA ASP A 525 5.32 -15.14 18.53
C ASP A 525 3.93 -15.68 18.16
N GLY A 526 3.18 -14.99 17.29
CA GLY A 526 1.87 -15.42 16.80
C GLY A 526 0.70 -15.18 17.78
N THR A 527 0.88 -14.40 18.85
CA THR A 527 -0.17 -14.06 19.82
C THR A 527 -0.98 -12.84 19.39
N ILE A 528 -2.11 -12.59 20.07
CA ILE A 528 -2.90 -11.37 19.87
C ILE A 528 -2.08 -10.09 20.04
N SER A 529 -1.12 -10.08 20.97
CA SER A 529 -0.23 -8.91 21.18
C SER A 529 0.60 -8.61 19.94
N HIS A 530 1.09 -9.62 19.23
CA HIS A 530 1.86 -9.45 17.99
C HIS A 530 0.97 -9.03 16.82
N ALA A 531 -0.29 -9.48 16.78
CA ALA A 531 -1.27 -9.00 15.81
C ALA A 531 -1.62 -7.53 16.06
N ILE A 532 -1.77 -7.12 17.32
CA ILE A 532 -2.02 -5.73 17.73
C ILE A 532 -0.82 -4.84 17.38
N GLU A 533 0.41 -5.29 17.61
CA GLU A 533 1.62 -4.56 17.23
C GLU A 533 1.61 -4.20 15.73
N ARG A 534 1.12 -5.10 14.89
CA ARG A 534 1.07 -4.91 13.43
C ARG A 534 -0.17 -4.18 12.92
N ILE A 535 -1.24 -4.11 13.73
CA ILE A 535 -2.49 -3.48 13.27
C ILE A 535 -2.52 -1.97 13.48
N TYR A 536 -1.67 -1.40 14.34
CA TYR A 536 -1.64 0.04 14.64
C TYR A 536 -1.68 0.94 13.38
N PRO A 537 -0.85 0.73 12.34
CA PRO A 537 -0.87 1.57 11.15
C PRO A 537 -2.17 1.47 10.36
N PHE A 538 -2.82 0.32 10.35
CA PHE A 538 -4.09 0.12 9.64
C PHE A 538 -5.26 0.76 10.37
N VAL A 539 -5.23 0.78 11.71
CA VAL A 539 -6.17 1.55 12.52
C VAL A 539 -6.00 3.03 12.25
N ALA A 540 -4.76 3.55 12.29
CA ALA A 540 -4.49 4.94 11.97
C ALA A 540 -4.93 5.31 10.56
N GLN A 541 -4.67 4.46 9.58
CA GLN A 541 -5.09 4.65 8.20
C GLN A 541 -6.61 4.71 8.06
N ASN A 542 -7.34 3.85 8.76
CA ASN A 542 -8.81 3.86 8.78
C ASN A 542 -9.38 5.16 9.36
N GLU A 543 -8.68 5.76 10.33
CA GLU A 543 -9.01 7.05 10.94
C GLU A 543 -8.50 8.26 10.13
N GLY A 544 -7.94 8.07 8.94
CA GLY A 544 -7.45 9.12 8.05
C GLY A 544 -6.04 9.64 8.37
N TYR A 545 -5.23 8.82 9.04
CA TYR A 545 -3.85 9.17 9.40
C TYR A 545 -2.84 8.21 8.77
N TYR A 546 -1.69 8.76 8.38
CA TYR A 546 -0.58 7.97 7.87
C TYR A 546 0.46 7.65 8.94
N SER A 547 1.27 6.64 8.65
CA SER A 547 2.37 6.19 9.49
C SER A 547 3.71 6.42 8.79
N GLY A 548 4.73 6.78 9.56
CA GLY A 548 6.08 7.02 9.04
C GLY A 548 7.17 6.46 9.95
N TRP A 549 8.36 6.28 9.39
CA TRP A 549 9.54 5.93 10.18
C TRP A 549 10.17 7.17 10.80
N LEU A 550 10.63 7.02 12.04
CA LEU A 550 11.30 8.02 12.82
C LEU A 550 12.74 7.58 13.10
N ILE A 551 13.69 8.40 12.74
CA ILE A 551 15.12 8.11 12.88
C ILE A 551 15.82 9.36 13.40
N SER A 552 16.65 9.23 14.44
CA SER A 552 17.54 10.31 14.84
C SER A 552 18.65 10.48 13.80
N ASP A 553 19.11 11.70 13.56
CA ASP A 553 20.19 11.99 12.59
C ASP A 553 21.49 11.24 12.95
N VAL A 554 21.70 10.94 14.22
CA VAL A 554 22.81 10.10 14.69
C VAL A 554 22.60 8.65 14.28
N PHE A 555 21.40 8.09 14.49
CA PHE A 555 21.13 6.68 14.19
C PHE A 555 21.03 6.44 12.67
N ALA A 556 20.63 7.44 11.89
CA ALA A 556 20.55 7.36 10.42
C ALA A 556 21.89 6.91 9.79
N LYS A 557 23.03 7.27 10.40
CA LYS A 557 24.38 6.84 9.95
C LYS A 557 24.54 5.33 10.03
N PHE A 558 24.06 4.72 11.13
CA PHE A 558 24.11 3.27 11.31
C PHE A 558 23.15 2.59 10.33
N GLU A 559 21.93 3.11 10.21
CA GLU A 559 20.89 2.54 9.35
C GLU A 559 21.34 2.50 7.89
N ILE A 560 21.85 3.61 7.36
CA ILE A 560 22.34 3.70 5.97
C ILE A 560 23.50 2.72 5.75
N THR A 561 24.46 2.65 6.69
CA THR A 561 25.59 1.73 6.57
C THR A 561 25.14 0.27 6.59
N ASN A 562 24.25 -0.08 7.52
CA ASN A 562 23.76 -1.45 7.68
C ASN A 562 22.96 -1.88 6.44
N LEU A 563 22.04 -1.05 5.94
CA LEU A 563 21.24 -1.34 4.74
C LEU A 563 22.14 -1.49 3.50
N TYR A 564 23.15 -0.60 3.35
CA TYR A 564 24.09 -0.68 2.23
C TYR A 564 24.90 -1.98 2.27
N GLU A 565 25.46 -2.35 3.43
CA GLU A 565 26.26 -3.57 3.57
C GLU A 565 25.41 -4.84 3.36
N GLN A 566 24.18 -4.88 3.91
CA GLN A 566 23.26 -6.00 3.68
C GLN A 566 22.92 -6.14 2.20
N LEU A 567 22.57 -5.03 1.53
CA LEU A 567 22.26 -5.04 0.11
C LEU A 567 23.46 -5.47 -0.73
N ARG A 568 24.66 -4.96 -0.39
CA ARG A 568 25.92 -5.35 -1.05
C ARG A 568 26.18 -6.85 -0.92
N ASP A 569 26.01 -7.41 0.28
CA ASP A 569 26.21 -8.82 0.54
C ASP A 569 25.23 -9.70 -0.23
N CYS A 570 23.94 -9.32 -0.25
CA CYS A 570 22.92 -9.97 -1.08
C CYS A 570 23.32 -9.99 -2.55
N TYR A 571 23.70 -8.84 -3.10
CA TYR A 571 24.11 -8.77 -4.52
C TYR A 571 25.38 -9.55 -4.80
N GLN A 572 26.38 -9.49 -3.93
CA GLN A 572 27.61 -10.27 -4.11
C GLN A 572 27.33 -11.77 -4.09
N THR A 573 26.44 -12.24 -3.21
CA THR A 573 26.03 -13.63 -3.12
C THR A 573 25.31 -14.06 -4.40
N ILE A 574 24.38 -13.25 -4.92
CA ILE A 574 23.68 -13.49 -6.19
C ILE A 574 24.69 -13.53 -7.35
N LEU A 575 25.56 -12.52 -7.49
CA LEU A 575 26.54 -12.44 -8.58
C LEU A 575 27.53 -13.61 -8.55
N LYS A 576 28.00 -14.02 -7.38
CA LYS A 576 28.89 -15.15 -7.22
C LYS A 576 28.25 -16.48 -7.65
N ASN A 577 26.99 -16.69 -7.31
CA ASN A 577 26.28 -17.93 -7.60
C ASN A 577 25.79 -18.01 -9.04
N PHE A 578 25.54 -16.90 -9.69
CA PHE A 578 24.98 -16.85 -11.05
C PHE A 578 25.97 -16.38 -12.13
N ASN A 579 27.20 -16.01 -11.73
CA ASN A 579 28.30 -15.58 -12.65
C ASN A 579 27.91 -14.42 -13.60
N TRP A 580 27.33 -13.33 -13.08
CA TRP A 580 26.72 -12.28 -13.89
C TRP A 580 27.38 -10.92 -13.73
N GLN A 581 27.43 -10.17 -14.84
CA GLN A 581 27.88 -8.78 -14.95
C GLN A 581 26.82 -7.94 -15.65
N SER A 582 25.70 -7.65 -15.02
CA SER A 582 24.66 -6.82 -15.64
C SER A 582 23.96 -5.89 -14.64
N ASN A 583 23.07 -5.05 -15.16
CA ASN A 583 22.34 -4.12 -14.31
C ASN A 583 21.37 -4.83 -13.34
N ARG A 584 20.93 -4.12 -12.29
CA ARG A 584 20.08 -4.63 -11.21
C ARG A 584 18.79 -5.27 -11.73
N HIS A 585 18.09 -4.61 -12.62
CA HIS A 585 16.80 -5.06 -13.14
C HIS A 585 16.92 -6.39 -13.89
N PHE A 586 17.90 -6.47 -14.78
CA PHE A 586 18.18 -7.71 -15.53
C PHE A 586 18.61 -8.85 -14.60
N LEU A 587 19.42 -8.57 -13.58
CA LEU A 587 19.86 -9.54 -12.58
C LEU A 587 18.67 -10.14 -11.82
N LEU A 588 17.79 -9.30 -11.28
CA LEU A 588 16.67 -9.75 -10.46
C LEU A 588 15.63 -10.51 -11.28
N ASN A 589 15.30 -10.06 -12.48
CA ASN A 589 14.35 -10.75 -13.36
C ASN A 589 14.86 -12.14 -13.74
N SER A 590 16.12 -12.26 -14.11
CA SER A 590 16.67 -13.55 -14.52
C SER A 590 16.94 -14.50 -13.36
N VAL A 591 17.16 -13.98 -12.14
CA VAL A 591 17.15 -14.83 -10.93
C VAL A 591 15.74 -15.34 -10.67
N GLY A 592 14.74 -14.49 -10.80
CA GLY A 592 13.33 -14.86 -10.69
C GLY A 592 12.95 -15.97 -11.68
N GLU A 593 13.22 -15.77 -12.97
CA GLU A 593 12.94 -16.76 -14.02
C GLU A 593 13.61 -18.12 -13.76
N ARG A 594 14.84 -18.13 -13.24
CA ARG A 594 15.55 -19.37 -12.88
C ARG A 594 14.99 -20.04 -11.64
N ILE A 595 14.57 -19.25 -10.64
CA ILE A 595 13.91 -19.78 -9.44
C ILE A 595 12.57 -20.40 -9.83
N ASP A 596 11.77 -19.74 -10.65
CA ASP A 596 10.49 -20.26 -11.13
C ASP A 596 10.69 -21.56 -11.93
N ALA A 597 11.69 -21.60 -12.82
CA ALA A 597 12.03 -22.81 -13.56
C ALA A 597 12.50 -23.96 -12.66
N LEU A 598 13.24 -23.65 -11.57
CA LEU A 598 13.66 -24.64 -10.57
C LEU A 598 12.46 -25.12 -9.74
N LEU A 599 11.56 -24.24 -9.33
CA LEU A 599 10.34 -24.62 -8.61
C LEU A 599 9.44 -25.52 -9.45
N ASP A 600 9.27 -25.19 -10.73
CA ASP A 600 8.55 -26.04 -11.69
C ASP A 600 9.21 -27.41 -11.85
N TYR A 601 10.55 -27.44 -11.86
CA TYR A 601 11.28 -28.70 -11.93
C TYR A 601 11.12 -29.53 -10.65
N VAL A 602 11.18 -28.89 -9.47
CA VAL A 602 10.93 -29.55 -8.17
C VAL A 602 9.52 -30.13 -8.12
N ALA A 603 8.50 -29.36 -8.51
CA ALA A 603 7.11 -29.83 -8.57
C ALA A 603 6.95 -31.07 -9.47
N ARG A 604 7.62 -31.09 -10.64
CA ARG A 604 7.63 -32.30 -11.54
C ARG A 604 8.31 -33.48 -10.89
N LEU A 605 9.41 -33.26 -10.14
CA LEU A 605 10.08 -34.34 -9.42
C LEU A 605 9.20 -34.90 -8.29
N GLU A 606 8.48 -34.05 -7.56
CA GLU A 606 7.54 -34.46 -6.52
C GLU A 606 6.42 -35.33 -7.10
N ASP A 607 5.84 -34.93 -8.24
CA ASP A 607 4.83 -35.72 -8.95
C ASP A 607 5.38 -37.09 -9.40
N LEU A 608 6.62 -37.15 -9.92
CA LEU A 608 7.28 -38.39 -10.32
C LEU A 608 7.53 -39.29 -9.11
N VAL A 609 7.96 -38.75 -7.99
CA VAL A 609 8.12 -39.49 -6.71
C VAL A 609 6.81 -40.09 -6.27
N LYS A 610 5.73 -39.27 -6.28
CA LYS A 610 4.38 -39.73 -5.92
C LYS A 610 3.90 -40.89 -6.82
N GLN A 611 4.06 -40.79 -8.16
CA GLN A 611 3.71 -41.85 -9.11
C GLN A 611 4.51 -43.11 -8.86
N ARG A 612 5.80 -42.97 -8.53
CA ARG A 612 6.65 -44.12 -8.18
C ARG A 612 6.18 -44.79 -6.89
N ASP A 613 5.82 -44.02 -5.87
CA ASP A 613 5.35 -44.54 -4.59
C ASP A 613 3.99 -45.23 -4.74
N GLU A 614 3.11 -44.73 -5.59
CA GLU A 614 1.85 -45.40 -5.97
C GLU A 614 2.12 -46.74 -6.70
N SER A 615 3.11 -46.76 -7.61
CA SER A 615 3.53 -47.98 -8.32
C SER A 615 4.15 -49.01 -7.38
N ILE A 616 4.96 -48.59 -6.40
CA ILE A 616 5.54 -49.43 -5.35
C ILE A 616 4.41 -50.01 -4.49
N GLY A 617 3.43 -49.21 -4.13
CA GLY A 617 2.23 -49.65 -3.38
C GLY A 617 1.43 -50.72 -4.13
N ALA A 618 1.22 -50.52 -5.43
CA ALA A 618 0.56 -51.50 -6.31
C ALA A 618 1.34 -52.82 -6.44
N LEU A 619 2.66 -52.77 -6.62
CA LEU A 619 3.55 -53.94 -6.62
C LEU A 619 3.54 -54.67 -5.27
N GLY A 620 3.52 -53.92 -4.17
CA GLY A 620 3.39 -54.49 -2.81
C GLY A 620 2.09 -55.25 -2.62
N ASN A 621 0.98 -54.75 -3.13
CA ASN A 621 -0.32 -55.44 -3.11
C ASN A 621 -0.30 -56.70 -3.99
N THR A 622 0.24 -56.61 -5.21
CA THR A 622 0.38 -57.74 -6.11
C THR A 622 1.24 -58.84 -5.50
N ASN A 623 2.34 -58.49 -4.84
CA ASN A 623 3.19 -59.46 -4.12
C ASN A 623 2.44 -60.12 -2.96
N ARG A 624 1.64 -59.38 -2.22
CA ARG A 624 0.81 -59.92 -1.12
C ARG A 624 -0.22 -60.94 -1.64
N ASP A 625 -0.85 -60.63 -2.75
CA ASP A 625 -1.82 -61.53 -3.41
C ASP A 625 -1.14 -62.78 -3.94
N LEU A 626 0.07 -62.67 -4.52
CA LEU A 626 0.88 -63.83 -4.94
C LEU A 626 1.30 -64.71 -3.78
N TYR A 627 1.76 -64.11 -2.67
CA TYR A 627 2.06 -64.84 -1.43
C TYR A 627 0.82 -65.60 -0.88
N THR A 628 -0.33 -64.94 -0.86
CA THR A 628 -1.58 -65.54 -0.44
C THR A 628 -1.95 -66.75 -1.35
N THR A 629 -1.80 -66.58 -2.66
CA THR A 629 -2.05 -67.61 -3.65
C THR A 629 -1.07 -68.82 -3.52
N LEU A 630 0.22 -68.54 -3.30
CA LEU A 630 1.24 -69.54 -3.04
C LEU A 630 0.94 -70.33 -1.75
N THR A 631 0.60 -69.67 -0.70
CA THR A 631 0.22 -70.30 0.59
C THR A 631 -0.99 -71.21 0.40
N GLN A 632 -2.03 -70.77 -0.29
CA GLN A 632 -3.20 -71.61 -0.59
C GLN A 632 -2.84 -72.84 -1.45
N ARG A 633 -1.90 -72.66 -2.36
CA ARG A 633 -1.39 -73.75 -3.26
C ARG A 633 -0.58 -74.75 -2.42
N ASP A 634 0.26 -74.29 -1.53
CA ASP A 634 1.05 -75.18 -0.63
C ASP A 634 0.13 -75.95 0.35
N ASP A 635 -0.88 -75.29 0.89
CA ASP A 635 -1.91 -75.96 1.70
C ASP A 635 -2.66 -77.01 0.91
N ARG A 636 -2.96 -76.74 -0.35
CA ARG A 636 -3.61 -77.71 -1.24
C ARG A 636 -2.70 -78.89 -1.57
N LEU A 637 -1.41 -78.63 -1.83
CA LEU A 637 -0.38 -79.69 -2.04
C LEU A 637 -0.22 -80.55 -0.77
N ASN A 638 -0.14 -79.92 0.40
CA ASN A 638 -0.06 -80.64 1.68
C ASN A 638 -1.26 -81.54 1.92
N ARG A 639 -2.49 -81.08 1.63
CA ARG A 639 -3.73 -81.88 1.71
C ARG A 639 -3.68 -83.03 0.73
N ILE A 640 -3.20 -82.84 -0.47
CA ILE A 640 -3.04 -83.92 -1.48
C ILE A 640 -2.00 -84.95 -1.00
N GLN A 641 -0.85 -84.46 -0.48
CA GLN A 641 0.18 -85.39 0.07
C GLN A 641 -0.33 -86.19 1.26
N GLN A 642 -1.02 -85.54 2.18
CA GLN A 642 -1.65 -86.26 3.31
C GLN A 642 -2.67 -87.27 2.83
N THR A 643 -3.48 -86.96 1.83
CA THR A 643 -4.49 -87.87 1.25
C THR A 643 -3.80 -89.06 0.53
N ILE A 644 -2.71 -88.79 -0.17
CA ILE A 644 -1.88 -89.82 -0.81
C ILE A 644 -1.21 -90.72 0.23
N ALA A 645 -0.61 -90.08 1.27
CA ALA A 645 0.00 -90.84 2.38
C ALA A 645 -1.03 -91.71 3.14
N TYR A 646 -2.22 -91.14 3.37
CA TYR A 646 -3.33 -91.88 3.99
C TYR A 646 -3.80 -93.02 3.11
N LYS A 647 -3.94 -92.83 1.81
CA LYS A 647 -4.32 -93.88 0.88
C LYS A 647 -3.22 -95.01 0.74
N LEU A 648 -1.98 -94.64 0.86
CA LEU A 648 -0.86 -95.58 0.88
C LEU A 648 -0.78 -96.39 2.17
N LEU A 649 -1.07 -95.72 3.32
CA LEU A 649 -1.22 -96.38 4.64
C LEU A 649 -2.40 -97.35 4.71
N LEU A 650 -3.53 -96.97 4.13
CA LEU A 650 -4.69 -97.89 4.00
C LEU A 650 -4.38 -99.08 3.12
N ARG A 651 -3.67 -98.91 1.98
CA ARG A 651 -3.27 -100.04 1.16
C ARG A 651 -2.29 -100.99 1.82
N ARG A 652 -1.48 -100.50 2.77
CA ARG A 652 -0.60 -101.35 3.56
C ARG A 652 -1.40 -102.18 4.62
N LYS A 653 -2.40 -101.57 5.25
CA LYS A 653 -3.27 -102.27 6.23
C LYS A 653 -4.23 -103.32 5.63
N PHE A 654 -4.46 -103.25 4.32
CA PHE A 654 -5.31 -104.28 3.64
C PHE A 654 -4.49 -105.34 2.93
N LYS A 655 -3.11 -105.35 3.11
CA LYS A 655 -2.25 -106.41 2.61
C LYS A 655 -1.63 -107.28 3.71
N GLU A 656 -1.97 -107.06 4.95
CA GLU A 656 -1.83 -107.95 6.07
C GLU A 656 -3.24 -108.65 6.34
#